data_08469fbfaa04195c986bb07b913a42af
#
_entry.id   08469fbfaa04195c986bb07b913a42af
#
_cell.length_a   1.000
_cell.length_b   1.000
_cell.length_c   1.000
_cell.angle_alpha   90.00
_cell.angle_beta   90.00
_cell.angle_gamma   90.00
#
_symmetry.space_group_name_H-M   'P 1'
#
loop_
_entity.id
_entity.type
_entity.pdbx_description
1 polymer ?
#
loop_
_entity_poly.entity_id
_entity_poly.type
_entity_poly.pdbx_seq_one_letter_code
_entity_poly.pdbx_strand_id
1 'polypeptide(L)'
;MLVVAATTPTLGGRQPPGTTRQALATPDLHHGLLAKFDPQEATIAQIQQAIKVGRITTVGLVELYLRRIKAYNGTCVNEPQGILGPITTIPDAGQLNALSTLNLRPAARKARGFDDRKARSLTDRTDAAPNMPDALEVAAAQDRQFKRTGRLVGPLHGVVMAIKDQYDTFDMRTTSGADAQYANDRPPADATFVKRLRDAGAIVLAKSNMAEYATDGGRSAFGGTFCNPYDTERVPGMSSAGSATSVAANLVTCAIAEETVVSIRWPAAVNNIVGLAPTQELVSRAGMMGAGLNTRTGPVCRTVQDAAKVLDVIAGYDPRDELTVFAAGRKPSRTYASFAAARRLDGLRLGVIREYMDKKLFAKADEESIDIVERALGDLRKLGATLVDPGPGGALFQGCFNRYAPQLYNAAFAAGRPELFPSPPGQIAMLLQMAADPARVPEGLSIRNFGVFPAQGEAKYMIDQYLHERGDANIKTNADLISKATFYQDPNFPDRKQQRENIERQMTLDTSTRVQSRFAMQTIVLQCMQEQGLDALVSPTATVPAPKLNGPREPNVNGRPPIGWSLLGQQGFPVMSVPAGFTTVVWDRVRDGAETRLVGPTPARLPVGVDFIGRPFGEPMLFRIASAYEAATRHRTPPRGFGTLKF
;
A
#
# COMPACT_ATOMS: atom_id res chain seq x y z
N MET A 1 -52.27 67.08 -22.49
CA MET A 1 -52.26 67.89 -23.71
C MET A 1 -51.61 67.08 -24.76
N LEU A 2 -52.15 66.81 -25.69
CA LEU A 2 -53.01 66.66 -26.88
C LEU A 2 -52.68 65.30 -27.51
N VAL A 3 -53.51 64.43 -27.55
CA VAL A 3 -54.44 63.90 -28.55
C VAL A 3 -54.24 64.39 -29.96
N VAL A 4 -54.00 63.53 -30.93
CA VAL A 4 -54.77 63.48 -32.19
C VAL A 4 -54.62 62.08 -32.82
N ALA A 5 -55.81 61.57 -33.12
CA ALA A 5 -56.08 60.31 -33.79
C ALA A 5 -56.29 60.49 -35.32
N ALA A 6 -56.50 59.39 -35.98
CA ALA A 6 -57.18 59.17 -37.26
C ALA A 6 -56.27 58.77 -38.41
N THR A 7 -56.54 57.85 -39.28
CA THR A 7 -57.69 57.07 -39.71
C THR A 7 -57.19 56.00 -40.71
N THR A 8 -57.87 54.87 -40.77
CA THR A 8 -57.75 53.86 -41.83
C THR A 8 -58.31 54.33 -43.16
N PRO A 9 -57.94 53.71 -44.29
CA PRO A 9 -58.92 52.90 -44.97
C PRO A 9 -58.41 51.55 -45.49
N THR A 10 -59.32 50.63 -45.52
CA THR A 10 -59.37 49.33 -46.14
C THR A 10 -59.26 49.38 -47.64
N LEU A 11 -58.58 48.42 -48.28
CA LEU A 11 -59.01 47.78 -49.51
C LEU A 11 -58.25 46.44 -49.74
N GLY A 12 -59.03 45.49 -50.10
CA GLY A 12 -58.77 44.08 -50.14
C GLY A 12 -57.95 43.57 -51.32
N GLY A 13 -57.63 42.30 -51.22
CA GLY A 13 -57.34 41.53 -52.42
C GLY A 13 -56.24 40.47 -52.29
N ARG A 14 -56.67 39.20 -52.24
CA ARG A 14 -55.99 38.01 -52.74
C ARG A 14 -54.86 37.42 -51.93
N GLN A 15 -55.11 36.28 -51.34
CA GLN A 15 -54.13 35.25 -50.99
C GLN A 15 -53.50 34.60 -52.22
N PRO A 16 -52.23 34.22 -52.20
CA PRO A 16 -51.70 33.03 -52.84
C PRO A 16 -51.16 32.02 -51.84
N PRO A 17 -50.87 30.78 -52.26
CA PRO A 17 -50.97 29.58 -51.44
C PRO A 17 -49.76 29.25 -50.60
N GLY A 18 -50.03 28.51 -49.58
CA GLY A 18 -49.21 27.89 -48.59
C GLY A 18 -47.67 27.73 -48.85
N THR A 19 -46.90 28.33 -47.94
CA THR A 19 -45.56 27.85 -47.61
C THR A 19 -45.57 27.44 -46.13
N THR A 20 -45.54 26.15 -45.94
CA THR A 20 -45.29 25.47 -44.65
C THR A 20 -43.95 26.04 -44.12
N ARG A 21 -44.00 26.85 -43.08
CA ARG A 21 -42.86 27.14 -42.25
C ARG A 21 -42.45 25.83 -41.58
N GLN A 22 -41.46 25.12 -42.11
CA GLN A 22 -40.68 24.19 -41.37
C GLN A 22 -40.08 24.96 -40.17
N ALA A 23 -40.50 24.60 -38.98
CA ALA A 23 -39.79 24.95 -37.76
C ALA A 23 -38.37 24.37 -37.89
N LEU A 24 -37.39 25.25 -37.97
CA LEU A 24 -36.00 24.90 -37.80
C LEU A 24 -35.87 24.26 -36.43
N ALA A 25 -35.82 22.92 -36.37
CA ALA A 25 -35.41 22.20 -35.22
C ALA A 25 -34.01 22.71 -34.86
N THR A 26 -33.86 23.35 -33.71
CA THR A 26 -32.57 23.57 -33.11
C THR A 26 -31.85 22.22 -33.03
N PRO A 27 -30.62 22.10 -33.55
CA PRO A 27 -29.90 20.85 -33.42
C PRO A 27 -29.73 20.59 -31.91
N ASP A 28 -30.17 19.43 -31.50
CA ASP A 28 -29.94 18.89 -30.15
C ASP A 28 -28.45 18.57 -30.03
N LEU A 29 -27.63 19.61 -29.83
CA LEU A 29 -26.17 19.57 -29.73
C LEU A 29 -25.66 18.93 -28.43
N HIS A 30 -26.56 18.38 -27.59
CA HIS A 30 -26.18 17.84 -26.28
C HIS A 30 -26.17 16.30 -26.16
N HIS A 31 -26.55 15.53 -27.19
CA HIS A 31 -26.60 14.07 -27.08
C HIS A 31 -25.49 13.31 -27.83
N GLY A 32 -24.54 13.97 -28.46
CA GLY A 32 -23.57 13.33 -29.36
C GLY A 32 -22.09 13.28 -28.90
N LEU A 33 -21.66 13.87 -27.78
CA LEU A 33 -20.23 14.10 -27.50
C LEU A 33 -19.75 13.83 -26.06
N LEU A 34 -20.48 13.15 -25.23
CA LEU A 34 -19.96 12.62 -23.96
C LEU A 34 -19.37 11.23 -24.24
N ALA A 35 -18.13 11.17 -24.73
CA ALA A 35 -17.34 9.94 -24.67
C ALA A 35 -17.38 9.47 -23.20
N LYS A 36 -17.93 8.27 -22.97
CA LYS A 36 -18.09 7.70 -21.61
C LYS A 36 -16.71 7.70 -20.93
N PHE A 37 -16.62 8.28 -19.73
CA PHE A 37 -15.38 8.26 -18.93
C PHE A 37 -15.13 6.83 -18.46
N ASP A 38 -13.93 6.30 -18.74
CA ASP A 38 -13.48 5.01 -18.20
C ASP A 38 -12.54 5.29 -17.00
N PRO A 39 -12.85 4.77 -15.79
CA PRO A 39 -11.99 4.92 -14.63
C PRO A 39 -10.74 4.05 -14.69
N GLN A 40 -10.62 3.13 -15.66
CA GLN A 40 -9.46 2.26 -15.80
C GLN A 40 -8.20 3.08 -16.08
N GLU A 41 -7.17 2.87 -15.27
CA GLU A 41 -5.89 3.60 -15.28
C GLU A 41 -6.02 5.14 -15.13
N ALA A 42 -7.23 5.65 -14.81
CA ALA A 42 -7.42 7.09 -14.64
C ALA A 42 -6.67 7.60 -13.40
N THR A 43 -5.90 8.67 -13.59
CA THR A 43 -5.23 9.39 -12.50
C THR A 43 -6.19 10.32 -11.77
N ILE A 44 -5.81 10.75 -10.56
CA ILE A 44 -6.56 11.77 -9.79
C ILE A 44 -6.79 13.02 -10.64
N ALA A 45 -5.78 13.47 -11.37
CA ALA A 45 -5.90 14.66 -12.24
C ALA A 45 -6.92 14.45 -13.37
N GLN A 46 -6.93 13.29 -14.02
CA GLN A 46 -7.87 12.97 -15.08
C GLN A 46 -9.31 12.84 -14.55
N ILE A 47 -9.51 12.21 -13.40
CA ILE A 47 -10.80 12.13 -12.70
C ILE A 47 -11.34 13.54 -12.42
N GLN A 48 -10.53 14.39 -11.77
CA GLN A 48 -10.93 15.75 -11.43
C GLN A 48 -11.19 16.61 -12.67
N GLN A 49 -10.42 16.43 -13.74
CA GLN A 49 -10.68 17.11 -15.00
C GLN A 49 -11.99 16.64 -15.63
N ALA A 50 -12.27 15.32 -15.62
CA ALA A 50 -13.52 14.78 -16.15
C ALA A 50 -14.75 15.30 -15.39
N ILE A 51 -14.66 15.43 -14.06
CA ILE A 51 -15.72 16.05 -13.22
C ILE A 51 -15.89 17.54 -13.59
N LYS A 52 -14.80 18.30 -13.68
CA LYS A 52 -14.83 19.74 -14.00
C LYS A 52 -15.49 20.04 -15.35
N VAL A 53 -15.27 19.19 -16.35
CA VAL A 53 -15.85 19.38 -17.69
C VAL A 53 -17.16 18.61 -17.89
N GLY A 54 -17.73 18.04 -16.81
CA GLY A 54 -19.04 17.36 -16.85
C GLY A 54 -19.09 16.02 -17.56
N ARG A 55 -17.92 15.38 -17.83
CA ARG A 55 -17.88 14.03 -18.43
C ARG A 55 -18.35 12.93 -17.48
N ILE A 56 -18.22 13.15 -16.18
CA ILE A 56 -18.70 12.25 -15.14
C ILE A 56 -19.08 13.06 -13.92
N THR A 57 -20.04 12.57 -13.13
CA THR A 57 -20.31 13.05 -11.78
C THR A 57 -19.56 12.21 -10.76
N THR A 58 -19.42 12.70 -9.54
CA THR A 58 -18.81 11.93 -8.46
C THR A 58 -19.62 10.66 -8.16
N VAL A 59 -20.96 10.74 -8.17
CA VAL A 59 -21.84 9.56 -8.05
C VAL A 59 -21.58 8.59 -9.21
N GLY A 60 -21.54 9.07 -10.45
CA GLY A 60 -21.28 8.24 -11.62
C GLY A 60 -19.94 7.50 -11.53
N LEU A 61 -18.90 8.15 -11.01
CA LEU A 61 -17.61 7.52 -10.80
C LEU A 61 -17.66 6.41 -9.74
N VAL A 62 -18.31 6.64 -8.60
CA VAL A 62 -18.51 5.60 -7.57
C VAL A 62 -19.28 4.41 -8.14
N GLU A 63 -20.33 4.65 -8.94
CA GLU A 63 -21.08 3.58 -9.62
C GLU A 63 -20.22 2.76 -10.59
N LEU A 64 -19.31 3.39 -11.34
CA LEU A 64 -18.39 2.67 -12.22
C LEU A 64 -17.46 1.76 -11.40
N TYR A 65 -16.93 2.22 -10.28
CA TYR A 65 -16.13 1.39 -9.39
C TYR A 65 -16.94 0.26 -8.75
N LEU A 66 -18.18 0.52 -8.31
CA LEU A 66 -19.06 -0.52 -7.77
C LEU A 66 -19.36 -1.63 -8.79
N ARG A 67 -19.58 -1.28 -10.07
CA ARG A 67 -19.73 -2.26 -11.16
C ARG A 67 -18.48 -3.11 -11.32
N ARG A 68 -17.29 -2.50 -11.28
CA ARG A 68 -16.00 -3.24 -11.35
C ARG A 68 -15.84 -4.15 -10.13
N ILE A 69 -16.16 -3.67 -8.93
CA ILE A 69 -16.12 -4.48 -7.70
C ILE A 69 -17.08 -5.67 -7.84
N LYS A 70 -18.29 -5.47 -8.37
CA LYS A 70 -19.23 -6.57 -8.59
C LYS A 70 -18.71 -7.61 -9.59
N ALA A 71 -18.02 -7.16 -10.63
CA ALA A 71 -17.48 -8.03 -11.68
C ALA A 71 -16.25 -8.83 -11.23
N TYR A 72 -15.37 -8.26 -10.37
CA TYR A 72 -14.03 -8.78 -10.17
C TYR A 72 -13.66 -9.07 -8.70
N ASN A 73 -14.51 -8.72 -7.73
CA ASN A 73 -14.18 -8.87 -6.30
C ASN A 73 -14.90 -10.06 -5.62
N GLY A 74 -15.19 -11.12 -6.37
CA GLY A 74 -15.71 -12.37 -5.84
C GLY A 74 -14.61 -13.30 -5.33
N THR A 75 -15.00 -14.49 -4.88
CA THR A 75 -14.12 -15.56 -4.40
C THR A 75 -13.23 -16.05 -5.54
N CYS A 76 -11.92 -16.17 -5.29
CA CYS A 76 -10.89 -16.52 -6.28
C CYS A 76 -10.25 -17.90 -6.09
N VAL A 77 -10.72 -18.68 -5.12
CA VAL A 77 -10.27 -20.03 -4.81
C VAL A 77 -11.47 -20.92 -4.48
N ASN A 78 -11.30 -22.24 -4.54
CA ASN A 78 -12.29 -23.16 -4.00
C ASN A 78 -12.07 -23.29 -2.48
N GLU A 79 -13.15 -23.14 -1.72
CA GLU A 79 -13.21 -23.24 -0.26
C GLU A 79 -14.24 -24.32 0.14
N PRO A 80 -13.96 -25.64 -0.09
CA PRO A 80 -14.95 -26.70 0.07
C PRO A 80 -15.43 -26.90 1.51
N GLN A 81 -14.66 -26.43 2.49
CA GLN A 81 -15.00 -26.45 3.92
C GLN A 81 -15.22 -25.01 4.47
N GLY A 82 -15.51 -24.04 3.59
CA GLY A 82 -15.64 -22.64 3.95
C GLY A 82 -14.27 -21.94 4.10
N ILE A 83 -14.33 -20.64 4.43
CA ILE A 83 -13.15 -19.75 4.45
C ILE A 83 -12.09 -20.12 5.49
N LEU A 84 -12.43 -20.90 6.51
CA LEU A 84 -11.49 -21.34 7.55
C LEU A 84 -10.77 -22.65 7.19
N GLY A 85 -11.29 -23.39 6.22
CA GLY A 85 -10.77 -24.69 5.79
C GLY A 85 -9.67 -24.59 4.73
N PRO A 86 -9.19 -25.73 4.24
CA PRO A 86 -8.21 -25.78 3.16
C PRO A 86 -8.77 -25.20 1.87
N ILE A 87 -7.88 -24.66 1.04
CA ILE A 87 -8.23 -24.08 -0.26
C ILE A 87 -7.55 -24.84 -1.40
N THR A 88 -8.14 -24.75 -2.59
CA THR A 88 -7.47 -25.06 -3.85
C THR A 88 -7.56 -23.87 -4.80
N THR A 89 -6.52 -23.66 -5.59
CA THR A 89 -6.48 -22.56 -6.55
C THR A 89 -7.42 -22.80 -7.73
N ILE A 90 -7.91 -21.72 -8.32
CA ILE A 90 -8.67 -21.72 -9.58
C ILE A 90 -7.82 -21.01 -10.62
N PRO A 91 -7.33 -21.71 -11.65
CA PRO A 91 -6.62 -21.07 -12.76
C PRO A 91 -7.50 -20.00 -13.40
N ASP A 92 -6.91 -18.84 -13.67
CA ASP A 92 -7.61 -17.70 -14.30
C ASP A 92 -8.98 -17.38 -13.67
N ALA A 93 -9.05 -17.37 -12.33
CA ALA A 93 -10.31 -17.26 -11.58
C ALA A 93 -11.17 -16.03 -11.96
N GLY A 94 -10.58 -14.99 -12.56
CA GLY A 94 -11.28 -13.75 -12.91
C GLY A 94 -11.86 -12.98 -11.71
N GLN A 95 -11.50 -13.40 -10.51
CA GLN A 95 -11.94 -12.85 -9.23
C GLN A 95 -10.75 -12.63 -8.30
N LEU A 96 -10.87 -11.69 -7.35
CA LEU A 96 -9.72 -11.24 -6.55
C LEU A 96 -9.96 -11.23 -5.03
N ASN A 97 -11.20 -11.06 -4.59
CA ASN A 97 -11.58 -10.86 -3.18
C ASN A 97 -10.74 -9.81 -2.43
N ALA A 98 -10.35 -8.75 -3.14
CA ALA A 98 -9.46 -7.71 -2.62
C ALA A 98 -10.11 -6.77 -1.59
N LEU A 99 -11.43 -6.64 -1.61
CA LEU A 99 -12.21 -5.76 -0.73
C LEU A 99 -13.13 -6.59 0.16
N SER A 100 -13.01 -6.42 1.47
CA SER A 100 -13.77 -7.17 2.47
C SER A 100 -15.13 -6.55 2.80
N THR A 101 -15.20 -5.21 2.85
CA THR A 101 -16.38 -4.45 3.29
C THR A 101 -16.63 -3.27 2.35
N LEU A 102 -17.88 -2.94 2.09
CA LEU A 102 -18.29 -1.80 1.27
C LEU A 102 -19.04 -0.77 2.11
N ASN A 103 -18.70 0.50 1.95
CA ASN A 103 -19.39 1.62 2.60
C ASN A 103 -20.68 1.96 1.87
N LEU A 104 -21.63 1.06 1.99
CA LEU A 104 -22.99 1.19 1.41
C LEU A 104 -24.03 0.91 2.46
N ARG A 105 -25.10 1.71 2.48
CA ARG A 105 -26.29 1.40 3.26
C ARG A 105 -26.90 0.08 2.80
N PRO A 106 -27.62 -0.66 3.66
CA PRO A 106 -28.17 -1.99 3.33
C PRO A 106 -29.01 -1.99 2.04
N ALA A 107 -29.88 -0.99 1.83
CA ALA A 107 -30.69 -0.88 0.62
C ALA A 107 -29.82 -0.67 -0.64
N ALA A 108 -28.85 0.25 -0.58
CA ALA A 108 -27.95 0.54 -1.69
C ALA A 108 -27.05 -0.67 -2.03
N ARG A 109 -26.59 -1.40 -1.01
CA ARG A 109 -25.80 -2.62 -1.15
C ARG A 109 -26.60 -3.75 -1.84
N LYS A 110 -27.80 -4.04 -1.32
CA LYS A 110 -28.69 -5.08 -1.87
C LYS A 110 -29.14 -4.78 -3.29
N ALA A 111 -29.50 -3.52 -3.59
CA ALA A 111 -29.89 -3.10 -4.94
C ALA A 111 -28.80 -3.34 -5.99
N ARG A 112 -27.50 -3.38 -5.58
CA ARG A 112 -26.36 -3.69 -6.45
C ARG A 112 -25.92 -5.16 -6.39
N GLY A 113 -26.69 -6.01 -5.71
CA GLY A 113 -26.47 -7.45 -5.62
C GLY A 113 -25.25 -7.86 -4.80
N PHE A 114 -24.80 -7.04 -3.86
CA PHE A 114 -23.76 -7.42 -2.90
C PHE A 114 -24.39 -8.12 -1.69
N ASP A 115 -23.75 -9.20 -1.23
CA ASP A 115 -24.19 -10.00 -0.10
C ASP A 115 -23.96 -9.31 1.26
N ASP A 116 -24.44 -9.95 2.34
CA ASP A 116 -24.32 -9.41 3.69
C ASP A 116 -22.88 -9.44 4.25
N ARG A 117 -21.99 -10.27 3.69
CA ARG A 117 -20.56 -10.27 4.06
C ARG A 117 -19.89 -8.92 3.74
N LYS A 118 -20.37 -8.22 2.72
CA LYS A 118 -19.88 -6.88 2.34
C LYS A 118 -20.54 -5.74 3.13
N ALA A 119 -21.42 -6.04 4.11
CA ALA A 119 -22.07 -5.03 4.93
C ALA A 119 -21.07 -4.22 5.77
N ARG A 120 -21.32 -2.93 5.91
CA ARG A 120 -20.47 -2.02 6.70
C ARG A 120 -20.62 -2.19 8.21
N SER A 121 -21.67 -2.90 8.67
CA SER A 121 -21.85 -3.40 10.03
C SER A 121 -22.64 -4.71 9.99
N LEU A 122 -22.30 -5.65 10.87
CA LEU A 122 -23.08 -6.87 11.14
C LEU A 122 -23.89 -6.75 12.43
N THR A 123 -23.48 -5.85 13.32
CA THR A 123 -24.17 -5.59 14.60
C THR A 123 -25.32 -4.62 14.43
N ASP A 124 -25.14 -3.52 13.70
CA ASP A 124 -26.22 -2.59 13.34
C ASP A 124 -26.79 -2.93 11.94
N ARG A 125 -27.79 -3.81 11.92
CA ARG A 125 -28.45 -4.25 10.68
C ARG A 125 -29.40 -3.21 10.09
N THR A 126 -29.88 -2.26 10.90
CA THR A 126 -30.76 -1.19 10.44
C THR A 126 -29.97 -0.10 9.72
N ASP A 127 -28.78 0.21 10.23
CA ASP A 127 -27.84 1.18 9.69
C ASP A 127 -28.55 2.47 9.21
N ALA A 128 -29.41 3.03 10.07
CA ALA A 128 -30.26 4.18 9.76
C ALA A 128 -29.66 5.52 10.22
N ALA A 129 -28.45 5.52 10.83
CA ALA A 129 -27.84 6.72 11.40
C ALA A 129 -27.61 7.80 10.32
N PRO A 130 -28.22 9.01 10.43
CA PRO A 130 -28.10 10.04 9.40
C PRO A 130 -26.73 10.70 9.37
N ASN A 131 -25.99 10.64 10.47
CA ASN A 131 -24.62 11.17 10.60
C ASN A 131 -23.53 10.22 10.07
N MET A 132 -23.92 9.06 9.52
CA MET A 132 -23.03 8.10 8.88
C MET A 132 -23.39 7.94 7.39
N PRO A 133 -23.19 8.97 6.54
CA PRO A 133 -23.49 8.87 5.12
C PRO A 133 -22.64 7.77 4.47
N ASP A 134 -23.23 7.02 3.53
CA ASP A 134 -22.48 6.06 2.75
C ASP A 134 -21.70 6.73 1.59
N ALA A 135 -20.90 5.95 0.87
CA ALA A 135 -20.06 6.49 -0.20
C ALA A 135 -20.87 7.18 -1.31
N LEU A 136 -22.08 6.71 -1.62
CA LEU A 136 -22.95 7.33 -2.61
C LEU A 136 -23.57 8.63 -2.10
N GLU A 137 -23.95 8.68 -0.83
CA GLU A 137 -24.46 9.89 -0.18
C GLU A 137 -23.40 10.99 -0.11
N VAL A 138 -22.14 10.61 0.21
CA VAL A 138 -20.97 11.51 0.18
C VAL A 138 -20.72 12.02 -1.24
N ALA A 139 -20.72 11.12 -2.24
CA ALA A 139 -20.54 11.49 -3.64
C ALA A 139 -21.64 12.46 -4.12
N ALA A 140 -22.90 12.19 -3.77
CA ALA A 140 -24.02 13.06 -4.11
C ALA A 140 -23.91 14.45 -3.44
N ALA A 141 -23.38 14.51 -2.21
CA ALA A 141 -23.12 15.78 -1.54
C ALA A 141 -22.02 16.58 -2.26
N GLN A 142 -20.97 15.92 -2.73
CA GLN A 142 -19.90 16.56 -3.54
C GLN A 142 -20.45 17.09 -4.87
N ASP A 143 -21.27 16.31 -5.58
CA ASP A 143 -21.90 16.75 -6.84
C ASP A 143 -22.82 17.97 -6.62
N ARG A 144 -23.63 17.99 -5.55
CA ARG A 144 -24.45 19.15 -5.20
C ARG A 144 -23.59 20.40 -4.90
N GLN A 145 -22.50 20.23 -4.13
CA GLN A 145 -21.60 21.33 -3.82
C GLN A 145 -20.91 21.86 -5.07
N PHE A 146 -20.37 20.97 -5.92
CA PHE A 146 -19.72 21.35 -7.17
C PHE A 146 -20.68 22.07 -8.11
N LYS A 147 -21.93 21.56 -8.28
CA LYS A 147 -22.98 22.21 -9.08
C LYS A 147 -23.29 23.64 -8.58
N ARG A 148 -23.30 23.85 -7.26
CA ARG A 148 -23.59 25.15 -6.65
C ARG A 148 -22.45 26.15 -6.75
N THR A 149 -21.18 25.68 -6.63
CA THR A 149 -20.02 26.56 -6.42
C THR A 149 -19.04 26.60 -7.60
N GLY A 150 -19.09 25.64 -8.51
CA GLY A 150 -18.07 25.41 -9.55
C GLY A 150 -16.70 24.97 -9.00
N ARG A 151 -16.59 24.71 -7.69
CA ARG A 151 -15.33 24.40 -7.02
C ARG A 151 -15.33 22.98 -6.46
N LEU A 152 -14.21 22.28 -6.61
CA LEU A 152 -13.97 21.01 -5.94
C LEU A 152 -13.96 21.22 -4.42
N VAL A 153 -14.42 20.24 -3.63
CA VAL A 153 -14.44 20.34 -2.15
C VAL A 153 -13.04 20.29 -1.54
N GLY A 154 -12.07 19.72 -2.23
CA GLY A 154 -10.69 19.63 -1.77
C GLY A 154 -9.77 18.97 -2.79
N PRO A 155 -8.49 18.78 -2.46
CA PRO A 155 -7.49 18.21 -3.38
C PRO A 155 -7.75 16.76 -3.77
N LEU A 156 -8.57 16.03 -3.01
CA LEU A 156 -8.96 14.64 -3.29
C LEU A 156 -10.45 14.50 -3.65
N HIS A 157 -11.13 15.57 -4.07
CA HIS A 157 -12.51 15.50 -4.54
C HIS A 157 -12.67 14.44 -5.63
N GLY A 158 -13.61 13.53 -5.44
CA GLY A 158 -13.90 12.43 -6.37
C GLY A 158 -12.90 11.26 -6.32
N VAL A 159 -11.88 11.32 -5.46
CA VAL A 159 -10.93 10.22 -5.31
C VAL A 159 -11.55 9.10 -4.49
N VAL A 160 -11.79 7.96 -5.12
CA VAL A 160 -12.38 6.77 -4.47
C VAL A 160 -11.27 5.93 -3.86
N MET A 161 -11.36 5.68 -2.55
CA MET A 161 -10.30 5.06 -1.75
C MET A 161 -10.77 3.76 -1.09
N ALA A 162 -9.84 2.79 -0.97
CA ALA A 162 -9.95 1.69 -0.02
C ALA A 162 -8.97 1.91 1.16
N ILE A 163 -9.40 1.48 2.35
CA ILE A 163 -8.61 1.60 3.58
C ILE A 163 -8.32 0.19 4.09
N LYS A 164 -7.04 -0.13 4.36
CA LYS A 164 -6.66 -1.43 4.94
C LYS A 164 -7.46 -1.71 6.20
N ASP A 165 -7.97 -2.93 6.35
CA ASP A 165 -8.98 -3.27 7.35
C ASP A 165 -8.51 -3.25 8.82
N GLN A 166 -7.28 -2.87 9.08
CA GLN A 166 -6.78 -2.62 10.45
C GLN A 166 -6.94 -1.17 10.91
N TYR A 167 -7.37 -0.25 10.03
CA TYR A 167 -7.56 1.15 10.37
C TYR A 167 -9.02 1.47 10.64
N ASP A 168 -9.25 2.27 11.65
CA ASP A 168 -10.58 2.70 12.04
C ASP A 168 -11.24 3.61 11.01
N THR A 169 -12.49 3.26 10.71
CA THR A 169 -13.43 4.06 9.94
C THR A 169 -14.75 4.05 10.69
N PHE A 170 -15.21 5.20 11.18
CA PHE A 170 -16.36 5.28 12.08
C PHE A 170 -17.66 4.73 11.48
N ASP A 171 -17.75 4.65 10.16
CA ASP A 171 -18.91 4.23 9.39
C ASP A 171 -18.84 2.79 8.86
N MET A 172 -17.69 2.11 9.04
CA MET A 172 -17.52 0.71 8.67
C MET A 172 -16.84 -0.08 9.78
N ARG A 173 -17.11 -1.37 9.83
CA ARG A 173 -16.40 -2.27 10.74
C ARG A 173 -14.90 -2.28 10.47
N THR A 174 -14.11 -2.47 11.53
CA THR A 174 -12.67 -2.64 11.49
C THR A 174 -12.33 -3.97 12.14
N THR A 175 -11.77 -4.91 11.35
CA THR A 175 -11.59 -6.31 11.79
C THR A 175 -10.14 -6.74 11.89
N SER A 176 -9.21 -6.04 11.24
CA SER A 176 -7.82 -6.51 11.03
C SER A 176 -7.73 -7.91 10.40
N GLY A 177 -8.69 -8.25 9.54
CA GLY A 177 -8.83 -9.56 8.90
C GLY A 177 -9.36 -10.66 9.84
N ALA A 178 -9.66 -10.36 11.11
CA ALA A 178 -10.15 -11.33 12.07
C ALA A 178 -11.67 -11.35 12.11
N ASP A 179 -12.24 -12.55 12.24
CA ASP A 179 -13.67 -12.74 12.52
C ASP A 179 -13.88 -12.84 14.02
N ALA A 180 -13.99 -11.68 14.68
CA ALA A 180 -14.15 -11.55 16.12
C ALA A 180 -15.54 -11.03 16.51
N GLN A 181 -16.03 -11.48 17.65
CA GLN A 181 -17.39 -11.19 18.15
C GLN A 181 -17.45 -9.83 18.86
N TYR A 182 -17.22 -8.74 18.15
CA TYR A 182 -17.39 -7.39 18.69
C TYR A 182 -18.85 -7.13 19.08
N ALA A 183 -19.07 -6.40 20.16
CA ALA A 183 -20.40 -5.89 20.54
C ALA A 183 -20.81 -4.74 19.59
N ASN A 184 -19.86 -3.89 19.20
CA ASN A 184 -20.01 -2.90 18.14
C ASN A 184 -18.86 -3.03 17.15
N ASP A 185 -19.13 -3.55 15.97
CA ASP A 185 -18.10 -3.81 14.95
C ASP A 185 -17.56 -2.53 14.27
N ARG A 186 -18.27 -1.39 14.41
CA ARG A 186 -17.78 -0.08 13.98
C ARG A 186 -17.00 0.61 15.12
N PRO A 187 -15.79 1.13 14.86
CA PRO A 187 -15.05 1.90 15.84
C PRO A 187 -15.73 3.26 16.11
N PRO A 188 -15.45 3.90 17.27
CA PRO A 188 -16.12 5.14 17.65
C PRO A 188 -15.70 6.36 16.81
N ALA A 189 -14.55 6.31 16.15
CA ALA A 189 -14.00 7.43 15.37
C ALA A 189 -13.15 6.93 14.18
N ASP A 190 -12.89 7.81 13.23
CA ASP A 190 -11.89 7.56 12.18
C ASP A 190 -10.46 7.56 12.75
N ALA A 191 -9.58 6.76 12.14
CA ALA A 191 -8.15 7.00 12.22
C ALA A 191 -7.82 8.43 11.75
N THR A 192 -6.81 9.08 12.34
CA THR A 192 -6.52 10.49 12.03
C THR A 192 -6.34 10.76 10.54
N PHE A 193 -5.59 9.90 9.82
CA PHE A 193 -5.39 10.08 8.40
C PHE A 193 -6.67 9.84 7.58
N VAL A 194 -7.58 8.96 8.02
CA VAL A 194 -8.89 8.73 7.37
C VAL A 194 -9.74 10.00 7.43
N LYS A 195 -9.79 10.63 8.62
CA LYS A 195 -10.46 11.93 8.76
C LYS A 195 -9.85 12.97 7.80
N ARG A 196 -8.52 13.07 7.74
CA ARG A 196 -7.83 13.99 6.80
C ARG A 196 -8.19 13.72 5.34
N LEU A 197 -8.29 12.45 4.93
CA LEU A 197 -8.72 12.07 3.58
C LEU A 197 -10.14 12.54 3.28
N ARG A 198 -11.09 12.32 4.22
CA ARG A 198 -12.49 12.76 4.07
C ARG A 198 -12.57 14.29 3.99
N ASP A 199 -11.88 15.00 4.87
CA ASP A 199 -11.83 16.47 4.89
C ASP A 199 -11.26 17.04 3.57
N ALA A 200 -10.35 16.31 2.91
CA ALA A 200 -9.80 16.66 1.60
C ALA A 200 -10.70 16.28 0.42
N GLY A 201 -11.85 15.65 0.67
CA GLY A 201 -12.83 15.27 -0.35
C GLY A 201 -12.64 13.86 -0.92
N ALA A 202 -11.86 12.99 -0.31
CA ALA A 202 -11.79 11.59 -0.70
C ALA A 202 -13.07 10.84 -0.29
N ILE A 203 -13.46 9.86 -1.11
CA ILE A 203 -14.60 8.98 -0.85
C ILE A 203 -14.08 7.64 -0.36
N VAL A 204 -14.27 7.34 0.91
CA VAL A 204 -13.92 6.04 1.50
C VAL A 204 -14.99 5.03 1.13
N LEU A 205 -14.72 4.25 0.08
CA LEU A 205 -15.69 3.29 -0.50
C LEU A 205 -15.64 1.92 0.18
N ALA A 206 -14.45 1.48 0.63
CA ALA A 206 -14.29 0.10 1.07
C ALA A 206 -13.20 -0.07 2.12
N LYS A 207 -13.29 -1.19 2.87
CA LYS A 207 -12.14 -1.76 3.59
C LYS A 207 -11.49 -2.78 2.67
N SER A 208 -10.16 -2.70 2.53
CA SER A 208 -9.42 -3.69 1.76
C SER A 208 -9.10 -4.92 2.62
N ASN A 209 -9.25 -6.10 2.02
CA ASN A 209 -8.88 -7.36 2.65
C ASN A 209 -7.39 -7.37 3.00
N MET A 210 -7.04 -8.07 4.06
CA MET A 210 -5.67 -8.10 4.56
C MET A 210 -5.35 -9.44 5.20
N ALA A 211 -4.07 -9.79 5.24
CA ALA A 211 -3.65 -10.93 6.05
C ALA A 211 -3.92 -10.64 7.52
N GLU A 212 -4.52 -11.62 8.18
CA GLU A 212 -5.05 -11.52 9.54
C GLU A 212 -4.01 -10.95 10.52
N TYR A 213 -4.37 -9.91 11.26
CA TYR A 213 -3.51 -9.15 12.19
C TYR A 213 -2.18 -8.68 11.59
N ALA A 214 -2.20 -8.29 10.32
CA ALA A 214 -1.03 -7.83 9.57
C ALA A 214 0.13 -8.86 9.48
N THR A 215 -0.17 -10.14 9.54
CA THR A 215 0.79 -11.23 9.33
C THR A 215 1.09 -11.48 7.85
N ASP A 216 1.69 -12.59 7.51
CA ASP A 216 1.95 -13.00 6.14
C ASP A 216 0.84 -13.91 5.56
N GLY A 217 0.87 -14.12 4.25
CA GLY A 217 -0.12 -14.91 3.51
C GLY A 217 -1.19 -14.05 2.82
N GLY A 218 -2.00 -14.71 2.02
CA GLY A 218 -3.10 -14.12 1.23
C GLY A 218 -4.49 -14.46 1.79
N ARG A 219 -4.64 -14.65 3.11
CA ARG A 219 -5.89 -15.11 3.75
C ARG A 219 -6.21 -14.35 5.02
N SER A 220 -7.50 -14.33 5.35
CA SER A 220 -8.00 -13.89 6.65
C SER A 220 -9.24 -14.68 7.06
N ALA A 221 -9.46 -14.86 8.38
CA ALA A 221 -10.64 -15.53 8.90
C ALA A 221 -11.93 -14.76 8.58
N PHE A 222 -11.83 -13.42 8.51
CA PHE A 222 -12.95 -12.56 8.16
C PHE A 222 -13.24 -12.48 6.66
N GLY A 223 -12.23 -12.20 5.84
CA GLY A 223 -12.40 -11.90 4.42
C GLY A 223 -12.20 -13.09 3.47
N GLY A 224 -11.64 -14.20 3.96
CA GLY A 224 -11.24 -15.34 3.12
C GLY A 224 -9.94 -15.10 2.36
N THR A 225 -9.67 -15.92 1.36
CA THR A 225 -8.49 -15.84 0.50
C THR A 225 -8.64 -14.76 -0.56
N PHE A 226 -7.55 -14.03 -0.84
CA PHE A 226 -7.47 -13.01 -1.90
C PHE A 226 -6.26 -13.27 -2.79
N CYS A 227 -6.39 -12.94 -4.09
CA CYS A 227 -5.52 -13.44 -5.16
C CYS A 227 -4.80 -12.32 -5.90
N ASN A 228 -3.67 -12.66 -6.53
CA ASN A 228 -2.88 -11.75 -7.33
C ASN A 228 -3.54 -11.52 -8.70
N PRO A 229 -3.72 -10.27 -9.17
CA PRO A 229 -4.40 -9.98 -10.42
C PRO A 229 -3.58 -10.34 -11.68
N TYR A 230 -2.28 -10.64 -11.55
CA TYR A 230 -1.41 -11.07 -12.66
C TYR A 230 -1.33 -12.59 -12.81
N ASP A 231 -1.63 -13.32 -11.74
CA ASP A 231 -1.78 -14.77 -11.70
C ASP A 231 -2.59 -15.13 -10.45
N THR A 232 -3.87 -15.49 -10.62
CA THR A 232 -4.80 -15.73 -9.50
C THR A 232 -4.46 -16.96 -8.66
N GLU A 233 -3.51 -17.78 -9.07
CA GLU A 233 -2.99 -18.86 -8.26
C GLU A 233 -1.85 -18.43 -7.32
N ARG A 234 -1.46 -17.13 -7.31
CA ARG A 234 -0.33 -16.62 -6.54
C ARG A 234 -0.75 -15.66 -5.44
N VAL A 235 0.13 -15.57 -4.45
CA VAL A 235 -0.01 -14.64 -3.33
C VAL A 235 0.05 -13.18 -3.86
N PRO A 236 -0.89 -12.31 -3.51
CA PRO A 236 -0.87 -10.91 -3.96
C PRO A 236 0.05 -10.01 -3.14
N GLY A 237 0.89 -10.59 -2.29
CA GLY A 237 1.83 -9.89 -1.42
C GLY A 237 1.63 -10.24 0.05
N MET A 238 2.05 -9.32 0.93
CA MET A 238 1.88 -9.46 2.39
C MET A 238 0.57 -8.81 2.89
N SER A 239 0.58 -8.35 4.14
CA SER A 239 -0.64 -8.00 4.84
C SER A 239 -1.49 -6.93 4.16
N SER A 240 -0.93 -6.01 3.35
CA SER A 240 -1.71 -5.01 2.61
C SER A 240 -2.06 -5.43 1.17
N ALA A 241 -2.06 -6.72 0.88
CA ALA A 241 -2.27 -7.18 -0.49
C ALA A 241 -3.63 -6.78 -1.07
N GLY A 242 -4.71 -6.80 -0.28
CA GLY A 242 -6.02 -6.32 -0.75
C GLY A 242 -6.00 -4.84 -1.15
N SER A 243 -5.24 -3.99 -0.44
CA SER A 243 -5.06 -2.58 -0.84
C SER A 243 -4.38 -2.49 -2.21
N ALA A 244 -3.26 -3.21 -2.40
CA ALA A 244 -2.52 -3.19 -3.66
C ALA A 244 -3.33 -3.81 -4.81
N THR A 245 -3.95 -4.98 -4.60
CA THR A 245 -4.77 -5.67 -5.61
C THR A 245 -5.95 -4.83 -6.08
N SER A 246 -6.64 -4.15 -5.14
CA SER A 246 -7.79 -3.29 -5.48
C SER A 246 -7.41 -2.11 -6.39
N VAL A 247 -6.22 -1.53 -6.16
CA VAL A 247 -5.67 -0.46 -7.01
C VAL A 247 -5.20 -1.02 -8.35
N ALA A 248 -4.47 -2.13 -8.34
CA ALA A 248 -3.94 -2.76 -9.55
C ALA A 248 -5.02 -3.16 -10.54
N ALA A 249 -6.15 -3.70 -10.04
CA ALA A 249 -7.31 -4.11 -10.84
C ALA A 249 -8.33 -2.99 -11.09
N ASN A 250 -8.01 -1.74 -10.72
CA ASN A 250 -8.89 -0.58 -10.92
C ASN A 250 -10.25 -0.73 -10.21
N LEU A 251 -10.29 -1.30 -9.01
CA LEU A 251 -11.49 -1.35 -8.17
C LEU A 251 -11.66 -0.06 -7.36
N VAL A 252 -10.57 0.70 -7.19
CA VAL A 252 -10.52 2.03 -6.56
C VAL A 252 -9.43 2.88 -7.23
N THR A 253 -9.38 4.17 -6.92
CA THR A 253 -8.34 5.09 -7.45
C THR A 253 -7.01 4.85 -6.76
N CYS A 254 -6.97 4.91 -5.44
CA CYS A 254 -5.82 4.63 -4.56
C CYS A 254 -6.30 3.89 -3.31
N ALA A 255 -5.37 3.37 -2.53
CA ALA A 255 -5.68 2.80 -1.22
C ALA A 255 -4.63 3.21 -0.19
N ILE A 256 -4.99 3.08 1.09
CA ILE A 256 -4.04 3.19 2.19
C ILE A 256 -3.67 1.79 2.66
N ALA A 257 -2.38 1.62 2.87
CA ALA A 257 -1.73 0.39 3.29
C ALA A 257 -0.91 0.63 4.57
N GLU A 258 -0.50 -0.42 5.22
CA GLU A 258 0.40 -0.37 6.38
C GLU A 258 1.60 -1.27 6.13
N GLU A 259 2.75 -0.88 6.66
CA GLU A 259 3.97 -1.68 6.64
C GLU A 259 4.62 -1.75 8.02
N THR A 260 4.85 -2.98 8.47
CA THR A 260 5.75 -3.30 9.60
C THR A 260 7.08 -3.82 9.06
N VAL A 261 7.05 -4.74 8.13
CA VAL A 261 8.22 -5.38 7.50
C VAL A 261 8.38 -4.89 6.07
N VAL A 262 7.45 -5.27 5.19
CA VAL A 262 7.47 -4.95 3.75
C VAL A 262 6.04 -4.89 3.17
N SER A 263 5.05 -4.72 4.03
CA SER A 263 3.62 -4.90 3.68
C SER A 263 3.00 -3.76 2.86
N ILE A 264 3.72 -2.67 2.53
CA ILE A 264 3.35 -1.70 1.49
C ILE A 264 4.06 -2.04 0.18
N ARG A 265 5.39 -2.18 0.26
CA ARG A 265 6.28 -2.23 -0.90
C ARG A 265 6.16 -3.53 -1.67
N TRP A 266 6.22 -4.69 -1.00
CA TRP A 266 6.12 -5.96 -1.69
C TRP A 266 4.74 -6.18 -2.34
N PRO A 267 3.59 -5.93 -1.67
CA PRO A 267 2.31 -5.90 -2.36
C PRO A 267 2.28 -4.96 -3.57
N ALA A 268 2.84 -3.75 -3.45
CA ALA A 268 2.92 -2.83 -4.59
C ALA A 268 3.74 -3.41 -5.75
N ALA A 269 4.91 -3.99 -5.47
CA ALA A 269 5.78 -4.60 -6.48
C ALA A 269 5.08 -5.76 -7.22
N VAL A 270 4.53 -6.75 -6.49
CA VAL A 270 3.88 -7.92 -7.09
C VAL A 270 2.51 -7.63 -7.71
N ASN A 271 1.97 -6.43 -7.51
CA ASN A 271 0.77 -5.91 -8.16
C ASN A 271 1.08 -4.83 -9.21
N ASN A 272 2.35 -4.60 -9.55
CA ASN A 272 2.79 -3.64 -10.57
C ASN A 272 2.24 -2.22 -10.37
N ILE A 273 2.27 -1.71 -9.15
CA ILE A 273 1.83 -0.36 -8.77
C ILE A 273 2.89 0.34 -7.92
N VAL A 274 2.67 1.60 -7.62
CA VAL A 274 3.51 2.42 -6.73
C VAL A 274 3.08 2.22 -5.29
N GLY A 275 4.04 1.95 -4.38
CA GLY A 275 3.82 1.90 -2.95
C GLY A 275 4.85 2.76 -2.20
N LEU A 276 4.38 3.68 -1.36
CA LEU A 276 5.24 4.49 -0.51
C LEU A 276 5.08 4.09 0.95
N ALA A 277 6.16 3.58 1.52
CA ALA A 277 6.35 3.48 2.97
C ALA A 277 7.11 4.75 3.41
N PRO A 278 6.43 5.77 3.96
CA PRO A 278 7.06 7.05 4.28
C PRO A 278 7.98 6.92 5.51
N THR A 279 8.69 7.99 5.83
CA THR A 279 9.41 8.11 7.11
C THR A 279 8.49 7.70 8.26
N GLN A 280 9.02 6.91 9.19
CA GLN A 280 8.27 6.31 10.30
C GLN A 280 7.35 7.30 11.01
N GLU A 281 7.82 8.51 11.21
CA GLU A 281 7.18 9.55 12.00
C GLU A 281 6.29 10.50 11.18
N LEU A 282 6.17 10.28 9.86
CA LEU A 282 5.54 11.28 8.99
C LEU A 282 4.02 11.19 8.97
N VAL A 283 3.45 9.99 9.14
CA VAL A 283 2.00 9.76 9.07
C VAL A 283 1.53 9.08 10.36
N SER A 284 0.47 9.63 10.96
CA SER A 284 -0.10 9.14 12.22
C SER A 284 -0.59 7.69 12.10
N ARG A 285 -0.33 6.93 13.19
CA ARG A 285 -0.81 5.56 13.43
C ARG A 285 -2.06 5.51 14.32
N ALA A 286 -2.56 6.66 14.80
CA ALA A 286 -3.72 6.73 15.68
C ALA A 286 -4.97 6.15 14.99
N GLY A 287 -5.63 5.20 15.64
CA GLY A 287 -6.74 4.41 15.09
C GLY A 287 -6.29 3.23 14.22
N MET A 288 -5.08 2.73 14.44
CA MET A 288 -4.56 1.51 13.81
C MET A 288 -4.46 0.37 14.82
N MET A 289 -5.10 -0.75 14.55
CA MET A 289 -4.96 -1.95 15.39
C MET A 289 -3.54 -2.51 15.27
N GLY A 290 -2.82 -2.59 16.39
CA GLY A 290 -1.46 -3.14 16.45
C GLY A 290 -0.37 -2.20 15.96
N ALA A 291 -0.48 -0.91 16.28
CA ALA A 291 0.47 0.14 15.91
C ALA A 291 1.80 0.05 16.69
N GLY A 292 2.75 -0.77 16.23
CA GLY A 292 4.08 -0.86 16.82
C GLY A 292 5.02 0.29 16.45
N LEU A 293 6.18 0.38 17.13
CA LEU A 293 7.18 1.42 16.88
C LEU A 293 7.78 1.41 15.48
N ASN A 294 7.65 0.31 14.74
CA ASN A 294 8.13 0.16 13.37
C ASN A 294 7.00 0.02 12.34
N THR A 295 5.74 0.26 12.70
CA THR A 295 4.61 0.26 11.76
C THR A 295 4.43 1.62 11.11
N ARG A 296 4.09 1.63 9.83
CA ARG A 296 3.95 2.85 9.01
C ARG A 296 2.70 2.81 8.16
N THR A 297 2.08 3.96 8.01
CA THR A 297 0.92 4.18 7.13
C THR A 297 1.36 4.85 5.84
N GLY A 298 0.96 4.32 4.69
CA GLY A 298 1.32 4.94 3.43
C GLY A 298 0.38 4.62 2.26
N PRO A 299 0.43 5.44 1.19
CA PRO A 299 -0.42 5.26 0.02
C PRO A 299 0.12 4.17 -0.92
N VAL A 300 -0.82 3.46 -1.55
CA VAL A 300 -0.59 2.68 -2.78
C VAL A 300 -1.48 3.24 -3.88
N CYS A 301 -0.88 3.58 -5.02
CA CYS A 301 -1.55 4.20 -6.17
C CYS A 301 -0.95 3.65 -7.48
N ARG A 302 -1.61 3.92 -8.61
CA ARG A 302 -1.08 3.50 -9.92
C ARG A 302 0.08 4.37 -10.41
N THR A 303 0.18 5.61 -9.94
CA THR A 303 1.22 6.56 -10.34
C THR A 303 1.92 7.20 -9.15
N VAL A 304 3.17 7.60 -9.35
CA VAL A 304 3.98 8.33 -8.36
C VAL A 304 3.31 9.67 -8.01
N GLN A 305 2.73 10.35 -9.00
CA GLN A 305 2.04 11.63 -8.81
C GLN A 305 0.81 11.50 -7.89
N ASP A 306 0.02 10.43 -8.05
CA ASP A 306 -1.17 10.22 -7.22
C ASP A 306 -0.79 9.83 -5.79
N ALA A 307 0.27 9.01 -5.61
CA ALA A 307 0.80 8.71 -4.28
C ALA A 307 1.27 9.97 -3.55
N ALA A 308 1.91 10.90 -4.27
CA ALA A 308 2.33 12.19 -3.72
C ALA A 308 1.15 13.05 -3.27
N LYS A 309 0.07 13.14 -4.07
CA LYS A 309 -1.15 13.87 -3.70
C LYS A 309 -1.83 13.30 -2.45
N VAL A 310 -1.84 11.98 -2.31
CA VAL A 310 -2.38 11.34 -1.11
C VAL A 310 -1.49 11.66 0.09
N LEU A 311 -0.16 11.59 -0.04
CA LEU A 311 0.77 11.94 1.04
C LEU A 311 0.63 13.39 1.49
N ASP A 312 0.42 14.34 0.57
CA ASP A 312 0.17 15.76 0.91
C ASP A 312 -0.93 15.93 1.96
N VAL A 313 -1.94 15.06 1.91
CA VAL A 313 -3.11 15.11 2.79
C VAL A 313 -2.86 14.39 4.12
N ILE A 314 -2.26 13.19 4.07
CA ILE A 314 -2.18 12.35 5.27
C ILE A 314 -0.98 12.67 6.16
N ALA A 315 0.08 13.30 5.63
CA ALA A 315 1.32 13.59 6.34
C ALA A 315 1.17 14.72 7.37
N GLY A 316 1.92 14.61 8.48
CA GLY A 316 2.12 15.67 9.45
C GLY A 316 1.72 15.31 10.88
N TYR A 317 2.10 16.18 11.82
CA TYR A 317 1.92 16.02 13.25
C TYR A 317 0.46 15.69 13.65
N ASP A 318 0.34 14.78 14.60
CA ASP A 318 -0.91 14.38 15.25
C ASP A 318 -0.65 14.19 16.76
N PRO A 319 -1.32 14.93 17.65
CA PRO A 319 -1.13 14.78 19.09
C PRO A 319 -1.58 13.40 19.63
N ARG A 320 -2.32 12.63 18.84
CA ARG A 320 -2.74 11.25 19.19
C ARG A 320 -1.69 10.18 18.88
N ASP A 321 -0.59 10.56 18.22
CA ASP A 321 0.53 9.68 17.89
C ASP A 321 1.86 10.37 18.23
N GLU A 322 2.47 9.96 19.31
CA GLU A 322 3.68 10.53 19.88
C GLU A 322 4.87 10.54 18.92
N LEU A 323 4.96 9.57 18.00
CA LEU A 323 6.07 9.55 17.03
C LEU A 323 6.01 10.70 16.04
N THR A 324 4.81 11.20 15.76
CA THR A 324 4.65 12.28 14.76
C THR A 324 5.20 13.63 15.23
N VAL A 325 5.62 13.76 16.50
CA VAL A 325 6.32 14.95 16.99
C VAL A 325 7.60 15.22 16.20
N PHE A 326 8.29 14.18 15.72
CA PHE A 326 9.46 14.32 14.86
C PHE A 326 9.14 14.90 13.48
N ALA A 327 7.89 14.86 13.02
CA ALA A 327 7.46 15.49 11.77
C ALA A 327 7.19 17.00 11.91
N ALA A 328 7.10 17.51 13.13
CA ALA A 328 6.85 18.92 13.36
C ALA A 328 7.95 19.80 12.73
N GLY A 329 7.56 20.72 11.87
CA GLY A 329 8.49 21.59 11.14
C GLY A 329 9.30 20.93 10.02
N ARG A 330 9.11 19.65 9.74
CA ARG A 330 9.88 18.91 8.71
C ARG A 330 9.11 18.62 7.41
N LYS A 331 7.84 18.98 7.32
CA LYS A 331 7.14 18.96 6.02
C LYS A 331 7.79 19.97 5.08
N PRO A 332 7.95 19.64 3.78
CA PRO A 332 8.46 20.60 2.82
C PRO A 332 7.51 21.80 2.70
N SER A 333 8.05 22.98 2.37
CA SER A 333 7.26 24.21 2.14
C SER A 333 6.36 24.11 0.89
N ARG A 334 6.68 23.19 -0.03
CA ARG A 334 5.92 22.88 -1.24
C ARG A 334 5.23 21.54 -1.05
N THR A 335 4.17 21.27 -1.84
CA THR A 335 3.49 19.97 -1.83
C THR A 335 4.40 18.84 -2.31
N TYR A 336 4.24 17.63 -1.77
CA TYR A 336 4.95 16.44 -2.27
C TYR A 336 4.66 16.20 -3.75
N ALA A 337 3.44 16.45 -4.19
CA ALA A 337 3.04 16.37 -5.60
C ALA A 337 3.88 17.27 -6.51
N SER A 338 4.39 18.39 -6.02
CA SER A 338 5.26 19.27 -6.81
C SER A 338 6.64 18.68 -7.11
N PHE A 339 7.09 17.70 -6.32
CA PHE A 339 8.35 16.98 -6.55
C PHE A 339 8.17 15.78 -7.48
N ALA A 340 6.96 15.29 -7.66
CA ALA A 340 6.64 14.13 -8.49
C ALA A 340 6.44 14.46 -9.98
N ALA A 341 7.18 15.44 -10.51
CA ALA A 341 7.09 15.88 -11.91
C ALA A 341 8.45 15.88 -12.63
N ALA A 342 9.48 15.31 -12.01
CA ALA A 342 10.81 15.24 -12.60
C ALA A 342 10.83 14.35 -13.86
N ARG A 343 11.75 14.67 -14.78
CA ARG A 343 11.97 13.90 -16.02
C ARG A 343 13.43 13.49 -16.18
N ARG A 344 14.32 14.04 -15.36
CA ARG A 344 15.76 13.77 -15.37
C ARG A 344 16.31 13.76 -13.94
N LEU A 345 17.46 13.10 -13.78
CA LEU A 345 18.13 12.86 -12.52
C LEU A 345 19.57 13.42 -12.52
N ASP A 346 19.85 14.38 -13.42
CA ASP A 346 21.18 14.99 -13.51
C ASP A 346 21.61 15.55 -12.13
N GLY A 347 22.86 15.27 -11.79
CA GLY A 347 23.48 15.68 -10.52
C GLY A 347 23.13 14.81 -9.31
N LEU A 348 22.20 13.84 -9.42
CA LEU A 348 21.92 12.92 -8.32
C LEU A 348 22.88 11.74 -8.29
N ARG A 349 23.28 11.36 -7.08
CA ARG A 349 24.14 10.21 -6.79
C ARG A 349 23.35 9.13 -6.05
N LEU A 350 23.21 7.97 -6.66
CA LEU A 350 22.42 6.86 -6.12
C LEU A 350 23.33 5.69 -5.77
N GLY A 351 23.27 5.23 -4.52
CA GLY A 351 24.01 4.07 -4.05
C GLY A 351 23.29 2.76 -4.38
N VAL A 352 23.98 1.82 -5.01
CA VAL A 352 23.42 0.51 -5.35
C VAL A 352 23.74 -0.50 -4.23
N ILE A 353 22.70 -1.01 -3.57
CA ILE A 353 22.84 -2.04 -2.52
C ILE A 353 23.07 -3.40 -3.19
N ARG A 354 24.33 -3.66 -3.59
CA ARG A 354 24.74 -4.90 -4.25
C ARG A 354 24.59 -6.13 -3.37
N GLU A 355 24.66 -5.95 -2.07
CA GLU A 355 24.44 -6.99 -1.07
C GLU A 355 23.07 -7.69 -1.23
N TYR A 356 22.09 -7.03 -1.87
CA TYR A 356 20.77 -7.57 -2.17
C TYR A 356 20.63 -8.14 -3.60
N MET A 357 21.72 -8.14 -4.38
CA MET A 357 21.72 -8.49 -5.80
C MET A 357 22.79 -9.51 -6.19
N ASP A 358 23.45 -10.14 -5.24
CA ASP A 358 24.52 -11.12 -5.52
C ASP A 358 23.91 -12.50 -5.82
N LYS A 359 23.82 -12.83 -7.11
CA LYS A 359 23.27 -14.12 -7.59
C LYS A 359 24.03 -15.34 -7.05
N LYS A 360 25.31 -15.20 -6.65
CA LYS A 360 26.10 -16.31 -6.10
C LYS A 360 25.64 -16.69 -4.70
N LEU A 361 24.99 -15.75 -4.00
CA LEU A 361 24.52 -15.95 -2.63
C LEU A 361 23.08 -16.45 -2.58
N PHE A 362 22.30 -16.35 -3.67
CA PHE A 362 20.87 -16.62 -3.68
C PHE A 362 20.51 -17.81 -4.56
N ALA A 363 19.22 -18.12 -4.68
CA ALA A 363 18.71 -19.27 -5.43
C ALA A 363 18.38 -18.90 -6.88
N LYS A 364 18.14 -19.90 -7.73
CA LYS A 364 17.67 -19.71 -9.11
C LYS A 364 16.38 -18.89 -9.22
N ALA A 365 15.52 -18.94 -8.20
CA ALA A 365 14.30 -18.15 -8.14
C ALA A 365 14.54 -16.64 -8.09
N ASP A 366 15.72 -16.21 -7.66
CA ASP A 366 16.09 -14.79 -7.49
C ASP A 366 16.65 -14.15 -8.78
N GLU A 367 17.23 -14.96 -9.68
CA GLU A 367 18.12 -14.49 -10.76
C GLU A 367 17.43 -13.51 -11.71
N GLU A 368 16.22 -13.83 -12.22
CA GLU A 368 15.57 -12.99 -13.22
C GLU A 368 15.08 -11.66 -12.62
N SER A 369 14.64 -11.66 -11.37
CA SER A 369 14.27 -10.42 -10.67
C SER A 369 15.49 -9.50 -10.50
N ILE A 370 16.66 -10.07 -10.19
CA ILE A 370 17.92 -9.33 -10.13
C ILE A 370 18.27 -8.73 -11.50
N ASP A 371 18.14 -9.50 -12.59
CA ASP A 371 18.41 -9.02 -13.95
C ASP A 371 17.46 -7.88 -14.37
N ILE A 372 16.21 -7.92 -13.92
CA ILE A 372 15.25 -6.85 -14.16
C ILE A 372 15.69 -5.57 -13.45
N VAL A 373 16.14 -5.67 -12.19
CA VAL A 373 16.64 -4.50 -11.44
C VAL A 373 17.97 -3.99 -12.02
N GLU A 374 18.85 -4.88 -12.53
CA GLU A 374 20.05 -4.45 -13.28
C GLU A 374 19.68 -3.59 -14.50
N ARG A 375 18.63 -3.95 -15.24
CA ARG A 375 18.13 -3.10 -16.33
C ARG A 375 17.63 -1.75 -15.82
N ALA A 376 16.92 -1.73 -14.69
CA ALA A 376 16.48 -0.48 -14.05
C ALA A 376 17.64 0.44 -13.67
N LEU A 377 18.79 -0.12 -13.21
CA LEU A 377 20.02 0.67 -12.99
C LEU A 377 20.52 1.32 -14.28
N GLY A 378 20.43 0.59 -15.41
CA GLY A 378 20.75 1.14 -16.72
C GLY A 378 19.86 2.32 -17.11
N ASP A 379 18.57 2.25 -16.82
CA ASP A 379 17.63 3.33 -17.10
C ASP A 379 17.85 4.56 -16.21
N LEU A 380 18.22 4.37 -14.93
CA LEU A 380 18.63 5.47 -14.05
C LEU A 380 19.88 6.22 -14.57
N ARG A 381 20.88 5.49 -15.11
CA ARG A 381 22.05 6.12 -15.76
C ARG A 381 21.65 6.95 -16.98
N LYS A 382 20.77 6.44 -17.85
CA LYS A 382 20.22 7.18 -19.01
C LYS A 382 19.45 8.44 -18.61
N LEU A 383 18.83 8.44 -17.44
CA LEU A 383 18.17 9.61 -16.86
C LEU A 383 19.14 10.66 -16.31
N GLY A 384 20.42 10.38 -16.25
CA GLY A 384 21.47 11.30 -15.80
C GLY A 384 21.93 11.07 -14.35
N ALA A 385 21.46 10.04 -13.66
CA ALA A 385 21.94 9.72 -12.32
C ALA A 385 23.37 9.13 -12.38
N THR A 386 24.22 9.55 -11.43
CA THR A 386 25.48 8.88 -11.14
C THR A 386 25.21 7.73 -10.19
N LEU A 387 25.52 6.49 -10.60
CA LEU A 387 25.41 5.34 -9.71
C LEU A 387 26.74 5.10 -9.01
N VAL A 388 26.71 5.09 -7.68
CA VAL A 388 27.79 4.59 -6.84
C VAL A 388 27.56 3.10 -6.65
N ASP A 389 28.25 2.32 -7.42
CA ASP A 389 27.98 0.90 -7.66
C ASP A 389 29.26 0.08 -7.50
N PRO A 390 29.39 -0.73 -6.43
CA PRO A 390 30.58 -1.55 -6.21
C PRO A 390 30.71 -2.73 -7.19
N GLY A 391 29.71 -2.93 -8.07
CA GLY A 391 29.69 -4.03 -9.03
C GLY A 391 29.18 -5.35 -8.44
N PRO A 392 29.01 -6.38 -9.31
CA PRO A 392 28.54 -7.70 -8.89
C PRO A 392 29.47 -8.31 -7.82
N GLY A 393 28.88 -8.82 -6.72
CA GLY A 393 29.59 -9.38 -5.58
C GLY A 393 30.25 -8.32 -4.67
N GLY A 394 30.15 -7.03 -5.02
CA GLY A 394 30.62 -5.93 -4.17
C GLY A 394 29.61 -5.59 -3.07
N ALA A 395 30.05 -4.81 -2.08
CA ALA A 395 29.23 -4.34 -0.97
C ALA A 395 29.37 -2.81 -0.81
N LEU A 396 28.23 -2.10 -0.95
CA LEU A 396 28.21 -0.63 -0.90
C LEU A 396 28.69 -0.09 0.44
N PHE A 397 28.31 -0.77 1.53
CA PHE A 397 28.49 -0.26 2.89
C PHE A 397 29.49 -1.06 3.73
N GLN A 398 30.11 -2.13 3.22
CA GLN A 398 30.89 -3.06 4.04
C GLN A 398 31.96 -2.35 4.89
N GLY A 399 32.84 -1.54 4.29
CA GLY A 399 33.91 -0.83 5.02
C GLY A 399 33.35 0.16 6.05
N CYS A 400 32.26 0.82 5.73
CA CYS A 400 31.57 1.76 6.61
C CYS A 400 30.88 1.03 7.77
N PHE A 401 30.20 -0.10 7.50
CA PHE A 401 29.61 -0.95 8.52
C PHE A 401 30.68 -1.46 9.49
N ASN A 402 31.79 -1.98 8.98
CA ASN A 402 32.87 -2.46 9.81
C ASN A 402 33.47 -1.37 10.75
N ARG A 403 33.45 -0.11 10.30
CA ARG A 403 33.95 1.02 11.11
C ARG A 403 33.00 1.39 12.25
N TYR A 404 31.69 1.43 12.02
CA TYR A 404 30.73 2.00 12.98
C TYR A 404 29.93 0.97 13.77
N ALA A 405 29.70 -0.24 13.22
CA ALA A 405 28.89 -1.25 13.87
C ALA A 405 29.45 -1.71 15.24
N PRO A 406 30.77 -1.92 15.45
CA PRO A 406 31.28 -2.35 16.74
C PRO A 406 30.90 -1.40 17.88
N GLN A 407 30.94 -0.10 17.66
CA GLN A 407 30.61 0.89 18.68
C GLN A 407 29.09 1.02 18.88
N LEU A 408 28.33 1.15 17.79
CA LEU A 408 26.92 1.54 17.85
C LEU A 408 25.97 0.36 18.10
N TYR A 409 26.39 -0.84 17.71
CA TYR A 409 25.58 -2.04 17.75
C TYR A 409 25.98 -3.06 18.80
N ASN A 410 27.05 -2.81 19.58
CA ASN A 410 27.69 -3.80 20.43
C ASN A 410 26.72 -4.61 21.31
N ALA A 411 25.84 -3.96 22.07
CA ALA A 411 24.92 -4.62 22.97
C ALA A 411 23.79 -5.38 22.24
N ALA A 412 23.09 -4.70 21.34
CA ALA A 412 21.99 -5.28 20.59
C ALA A 412 22.46 -6.36 19.61
N PHE A 413 23.63 -6.16 19.00
CA PHE A 413 24.20 -7.10 18.07
C PHE A 413 24.81 -8.32 18.77
N ALA A 414 25.50 -8.12 19.89
CA ALA A 414 26.04 -9.22 20.68
C ALA A 414 24.93 -10.17 21.19
N ALA A 415 23.75 -9.64 21.54
CA ALA A 415 22.61 -10.46 21.93
C ALA A 415 22.05 -11.30 20.75
N GLY A 416 22.04 -10.75 19.53
CA GLY A 416 21.55 -11.42 18.33
C GLY A 416 22.60 -12.23 17.55
N ARG A 417 23.87 -11.92 17.75
CA ARG A 417 25.03 -12.48 17.04
C ARG A 417 26.22 -12.64 17.98
N PRO A 418 26.10 -13.38 19.08
CA PRO A 418 27.16 -13.50 20.08
C PRO A 418 28.45 -14.08 19.51
N GLU A 419 28.36 -14.88 18.46
CA GLU A 419 29.49 -15.50 17.75
C GLU A 419 30.37 -14.48 17.00
N LEU A 420 29.85 -13.28 16.72
CA LEU A 420 30.55 -12.26 15.94
C LEU A 420 31.07 -11.09 16.79
N PHE A 421 30.66 -11.01 18.05
CA PHE A 421 31.04 -9.91 18.93
C PHE A 421 31.89 -10.37 20.11
N PRO A 422 32.84 -9.51 20.55
CA PRO A 422 33.69 -9.83 21.69
C PRO A 422 32.90 -9.95 22.98
N SER A 423 33.21 -10.97 23.77
CA SER A 423 32.62 -11.19 25.09
C SER A 423 33.41 -10.50 26.20
N PRO A 424 32.77 -10.07 27.31
CA PRO A 424 33.50 -9.63 28.51
C PRO A 424 34.31 -10.79 29.13
N PRO A 425 35.44 -10.52 29.85
CA PRO A 425 36.11 -9.25 29.99
C PRO A 425 36.98 -8.88 28.79
N GLY A 426 37.28 -7.62 28.63
CA GLY A 426 38.14 -7.14 27.54
C GLY A 426 37.39 -6.61 26.33
N GLN A 427 36.05 -6.61 26.36
CA GLN A 427 35.22 -6.12 25.27
C GLN A 427 35.59 -4.70 24.83
N ILE A 428 35.83 -3.76 25.75
CA ILE A 428 36.16 -2.37 25.41
C ILE A 428 37.47 -2.32 24.64
N ALA A 429 38.52 -3.03 25.09
CA ALA A 429 39.80 -3.05 24.41
C ALA A 429 39.70 -3.62 22.99
N MET A 430 38.90 -4.67 22.80
CA MET A 430 38.67 -5.30 21.51
C MET A 430 37.82 -4.37 20.58
N LEU A 431 36.81 -3.70 21.11
CA LEU A 431 36.02 -2.72 20.33
C LEU A 431 36.88 -1.52 19.89
N LEU A 432 37.80 -1.05 20.73
CA LEU A 432 38.73 0.00 20.37
C LEU A 432 39.72 -0.46 19.27
N GLN A 433 40.18 -1.70 19.30
CA GLN A 433 41.00 -2.28 18.24
C GLN A 433 40.21 -2.40 16.91
N MET A 434 38.95 -2.83 16.95
CA MET A 434 38.07 -2.88 15.77
C MET A 434 37.79 -1.48 15.21
N ALA A 435 37.58 -0.49 16.07
CA ALA A 435 37.38 0.90 15.65
C ALA A 435 38.65 1.50 14.97
N ALA A 436 39.83 1.14 15.48
CA ALA A 436 41.11 1.58 14.91
C ALA A 436 41.44 0.83 13.59
N ASP A 437 41.05 -0.43 13.48
CA ASP A 437 41.32 -1.29 12.31
C ASP A 437 40.07 -2.09 11.94
N PRO A 438 39.28 -1.61 10.96
CA PRO A 438 38.06 -2.30 10.51
C PRO A 438 38.27 -3.72 9.97
N ALA A 439 39.50 -4.11 9.59
CA ALA A 439 39.83 -5.47 9.17
C ALA A 439 39.75 -6.48 10.32
N ARG A 440 39.76 -6.02 11.57
CA ARG A 440 39.57 -6.86 12.76
C ARG A 440 38.10 -7.16 13.09
N VAL A 441 37.14 -6.51 12.40
CA VAL A 441 35.73 -6.81 12.57
C VAL A 441 35.45 -8.19 12.01
N PRO A 442 34.76 -9.09 12.74
CA PRO A 442 34.50 -10.45 12.29
C PRO A 442 33.83 -10.49 10.93
N GLU A 443 34.23 -11.46 10.10
CA GLU A 443 33.52 -11.76 8.85
C GLU A 443 32.03 -12.08 9.10
N GLY A 444 31.18 -11.78 8.12
CA GLY A 444 29.73 -12.01 8.23
C GLY A 444 28.93 -10.80 8.68
N LEU A 445 29.57 -9.74 9.17
CA LEU A 445 28.92 -8.45 9.39
C LEU A 445 28.64 -7.77 8.05
N SER A 446 27.39 -7.79 7.62
CA SER A 446 26.95 -7.10 6.41
C SER A 446 25.54 -6.58 6.58
N ILE A 447 25.13 -5.62 5.75
CA ILE A 447 23.74 -5.10 5.78
C ILE A 447 22.68 -6.21 5.62
N ARG A 448 23.00 -7.34 4.97
CA ARG A 448 22.09 -8.49 4.83
C ARG A 448 21.83 -9.22 6.14
N ASN A 449 22.80 -9.24 7.02
CA ASN A 449 22.82 -10.06 8.24
C ASN A 449 22.35 -9.30 9.47
N PHE A 450 22.18 -7.98 9.40
CA PHE A 450 21.56 -7.20 10.46
C PHE A 450 20.07 -7.50 10.48
N GLY A 451 19.62 -8.16 11.54
CA GLY A 451 18.21 -8.43 11.77
C GLY A 451 17.47 -7.24 12.37
N VAL A 452 16.14 -7.34 12.40
CA VAL A 452 15.32 -6.48 13.26
C VAL A 452 15.27 -7.14 14.63
N PHE A 453 15.65 -6.38 15.64
CA PHE A 453 15.63 -6.89 17.02
C PHE A 453 14.20 -6.84 17.55
N PRO A 454 13.70 -7.94 18.15
CA PRO A 454 12.36 -7.97 18.69
C PRO A 454 12.22 -6.98 19.85
N ALA A 455 11.04 -6.36 19.97
CA ALA A 455 10.62 -5.71 21.19
C ALA A 455 9.79 -6.73 21.97
N GLN A 456 10.14 -6.98 23.21
CA GLN A 456 9.40 -7.90 24.08
C GLN A 456 8.07 -7.26 24.49
N GLY A 457 6.98 -7.99 24.37
CA GLY A 457 5.65 -7.56 24.82
C GLY A 457 4.98 -6.44 24.01
N GLU A 458 5.68 -5.84 23.03
CA GLU A 458 5.14 -4.71 22.24
C GLU A 458 3.83 -5.08 21.54
N ALA A 459 3.77 -6.25 20.90
CA ALA A 459 2.59 -6.67 20.15
C ALA A 459 1.36 -6.85 21.05
N LYS A 460 1.53 -7.38 22.26
CA LYS A 460 0.45 -7.48 23.25
C LYS A 460 0.01 -6.09 23.71
N TYR A 461 0.97 -5.26 24.14
CA TYR A 461 0.69 -3.92 24.63
C TYR A 461 -0.09 -3.09 23.62
N MET A 462 0.35 -3.03 22.36
CA MET A 462 -0.30 -2.23 21.32
C MET A 462 -1.70 -2.72 20.94
N ILE A 463 -1.93 -4.03 20.99
CA ILE A 463 -3.27 -4.58 20.76
C ILE A 463 -4.20 -4.26 21.96
N ASP A 464 -3.75 -4.49 23.17
CA ASP A 464 -4.56 -4.23 24.37
C ASP A 464 -4.88 -2.72 24.50
N GLN A 465 -3.91 -1.84 24.20
CA GLN A 465 -4.14 -0.39 24.15
C GLN A 465 -5.20 -0.02 23.13
N TYR A 466 -5.07 -0.49 21.88
CA TYR A 466 -6.04 -0.22 20.82
C TYR A 466 -7.45 -0.70 21.23
N LEU A 467 -7.59 -1.91 21.79
CA LEU A 467 -8.88 -2.45 22.19
C LEU A 467 -9.49 -1.68 23.37
N HIS A 468 -8.65 -1.20 24.28
CA HIS A 468 -9.07 -0.30 25.36
C HIS A 468 -9.61 1.03 24.80
N GLU A 469 -8.90 1.67 23.87
CA GLU A 469 -9.31 2.91 23.22
C GLU A 469 -10.58 2.74 22.37
N ARG A 470 -10.74 1.58 21.71
CA ARG A 470 -11.95 1.23 20.96
C ARG A 470 -13.18 1.13 21.86
N GLY A 471 -13.02 0.70 23.11
CA GLY A 471 -14.09 0.65 24.12
C GLY A 471 -15.19 -0.35 23.84
N ASP A 472 -14.91 -1.44 23.09
CA ASP A 472 -15.90 -2.49 22.82
C ASP A 472 -16.27 -3.26 24.10
N ALA A 473 -17.58 -3.60 24.26
CA ALA A 473 -18.05 -4.28 25.47
C ALA A 473 -17.59 -5.74 25.54
N ASN A 474 -17.38 -6.42 24.41
CA ASN A 474 -17.02 -7.83 24.32
C ASN A 474 -15.53 -8.08 24.16
N ILE A 475 -14.83 -7.28 23.38
CA ILE A 475 -13.43 -7.48 23.02
C ILE A 475 -12.61 -6.33 23.59
N LYS A 476 -11.92 -6.57 24.71
CA LYS A 476 -11.18 -5.56 25.48
C LYS A 476 -9.68 -5.80 25.48
N THR A 477 -9.26 -7.06 25.25
CA THR A 477 -7.86 -7.49 25.34
C THR A 477 -7.52 -8.50 24.25
N ASN A 478 -6.23 -8.76 24.05
CA ASN A 478 -5.76 -9.84 23.19
C ASN A 478 -6.28 -11.22 23.65
N ALA A 479 -6.47 -11.44 24.98
CA ALA A 479 -7.08 -12.65 25.49
C ALA A 479 -8.55 -12.82 25.04
N ASP A 480 -9.32 -11.72 24.99
CA ASP A 480 -10.67 -11.75 24.42
C ASP A 480 -10.65 -12.11 22.93
N LEU A 481 -9.71 -11.56 22.14
CA LEU A 481 -9.55 -11.94 20.73
C LEU A 481 -9.28 -13.44 20.58
N ILE A 482 -8.39 -14.01 21.40
CA ILE A 482 -8.08 -15.45 21.36
C ILE A 482 -9.32 -16.31 21.64
N SER A 483 -10.14 -15.90 22.59
CA SER A 483 -11.32 -16.67 23.03
C SER A 483 -12.56 -16.46 22.18
N LYS A 484 -12.70 -15.30 21.51
CA LYS A 484 -13.94 -14.85 20.82
C LYS A 484 -13.75 -14.58 19.32
N ALA A 485 -12.60 -14.94 18.74
CA ALA A 485 -12.37 -14.90 17.32
C ALA A 485 -12.22 -16.30 16.74
N THR A 486 -12.48 -16.42 15.44
CA THR A 486 -12.17 -17.63 14.67
C THR A 486 -10.80 -17.49 14.00
N PHE A 487 -10.14 -18.62 13.73
CA PHE A 487 -8.83 -18.67 13.11
C PHE A 487 -8.85 -19.69 11.97
N TYR A 488 -8.33 -19.32 10.81
CA TYR A 488 -8.15 -20.26 9.71
C TYR A 488 -6.88 -21.08 9.91
N GLN A 489 -6.86 -22.27 9.30
CA GLN A 489 -5.70 -23.13 9.26
C GLN A 489 -5.11 -23.17 7.85
N ASP A 490 -3.78 -23.10 7.77
CA ASP A 490 -3.04 -23.20 6.52
C ASP A 490 -1.75 -23.98 6.77
N PRO A 491 -1.53 -25.13 6.07
CA PRO A 491 -0.37 -25.98 6.30
C PRO A 491 0.98 -25.32 5.96
N ASN A 492 0.95 -24.19 5.25
CA ASN A 492 2.15 -23.45 4.85
C ASN A 492 2.52 -22.34 5.83
N PHE A 493 1.68 -22.05 6.83
CA PHE A 493 1.89 -20.97 7.78
C PHE A 493 1.74 -21.49 9.22
N PRO A 494 2.44 -20.88 10.19
CA PRO A 494 2.26 -21.20 11.60
C PRO A 494 0.80 -21.02 12.04
N ASP A 495 0.37 -21.82 12.99
CA ASP A 495 -0.97 -21.73 13.58
C ASP A 495 -1.25 -20.31 14.11
N ARG A 496 -2.32 -19.69 13.62
CA ARG A 496 -2.68 -18.30 13.91
C ARG A 496 -3.10 -18.10 15.35
N LYS A 497 -3.86 -19.05 15.89
CA LYS A 497 -4.27 -19.02 17.29
C LYS A 497 -3.06 -19.13 18.22
N GLN A 498 -2.19 -20.09 17.94
CA GLN A 498 -0.95 -20.30 18.69
C GLN A 498 -0.03 -19.06 18.67
N GLN A 499 0.04 -18.37 17.55
CA GLN A 499 0.78 -17.09 17.46
C GLN A 499 0.21 -16.04 18.41
N ARG A 500 -1.12 -15.90 18.47
CA ARG A 500 -1.79 -14.98 19.41
C ARG A 500 -1.58 -15.36 20.87
N GLU A 501 -1.63 -16.67 21.18
CA GLU A 501 -1.33 -17.19 22.52
C GLU A 501 0.13 -16.94 22.90
N ASN A 502 1.08 -17.04 21.96
CA ASN A 502 2.48 -16.68 22.20
C ASN A 502 2.66 -15.20 22.54
N ILE A 503 1.91 -14.31 21.86
CA ILE A 503 1.87 -12.88 22.16
C ILE A 503 1.28 -12.67 23.55
N GLU A 504 0.19 -13.35 23.90
CA GLU A 504 -0.49 -13.21 25.19
C GLU A 504 0.40 -13.59 26.37
N ARG A 505 1.29 -14.56 26.20
CA ARG A 505 2.25 -14.99 27.25
C ARG A 505 3.36 -13.97 27.55
N GLN A 506 3.51 -12.94 26.73
CA GLN A 506 4.52 -11.90 26.95
C GLN A 506 4.02 -10.90 28.00
N MET A 507 4.57 -10.97 29.21
CA MET A 507 4.11 -10.18 30.36
C MET A 507 4.99 -8.96 30.65
N THR A 508 6.10 -8.80 29.95
CA THR A 508 7.04 -7.68 30.13
C THR A 508 7.10 -6.85 28.85
N LEU A 509 6.98 -5.54 28.97
CA LEU A 509 7.21 -4.61 27.85
C LEU A 509 8.65 -4.12 27.90
N ASP A 510 9.44 -4.48 26.89
CA ASP A 510 10.77 -3.92 26.64
C ASP A 510 10.98 -3.63 25.17
N THR A 511 11.01 -2.35 24.83
CA THR A 511 11.27 -1.84 23.47
C THR A 511 12.69 -1.28 23.31
N SER A 512 13.53 -1.34 24.35
CA SER A 512 14.86 -0.71 24.38
C SER A 512 15.76 -1.19 23.26
N THR A 513 15.84 -2.49 23.05
CA THR A 513 16.66 -3.10 21.99
C THR A 513 16.23 -2.64 20.59
N ARG A 514 14.92 -2.51 20.34
CA ARG A 514 14.41 -2.00 19.06
C ARG A 514 14.78 -0.55 18.83
N VAL A 515 14.61 0.31 19.85
CA VAL A 515 14.93 1.74 19.76
C VAL A 515 16.43 1.93 19.55
N GLN A 516 17.27 1.21 20.30
CA GLN A 516 18.74 1.26 20.13
C GLN A 516 19.17 0.77 18.75
N SER A 517 18.63 -0.36 18.29
CA SER A 517 18.93 -0.91 16.96
C SER A 517 18.55 0.06 15.84
N ARG A 518 17.39 0.70 15.97
CA ARG A 518 16.95 1.71 15.01
C ARG A 518 17.90 2.91 14.98
N PHE A 519 18.24 3.46 16.15
CA PHE A 519 19.18 4.57 16.27
C PHE A 519 20.54 4.23 15.65
N ALA A 520 21.08 3.07 16.01
CA ALA A 520 22.38 2.61 15.51
C ALA A 520 22.37 2.43 13.98
N MET A 521 21.36 1.73 13.42
CA MET A 521 21.23 1.51 11.98
C MET A 521 21.05 2.80 11.21
N GLN A 522 20.18 3.70 11.69
CA GLN A 522 20.03 5.00 11.05
C GLN A 522 21.34 5.78 11.05
N THR A 523 22.04 5.83 12.18
CA THR A 523 23.33 6.53 12.30
C THR A 523 24.35 5.95 11.33
N ILE A 524 24.54 4.63 11.29
CA ILE A 524 25.50 3.98 10.40
C ILE A 524 25.17 4.26 8.93
N VAL A 525 23.94 4.00 8.52
CA VAL A 525 23.53 4.15 7.10
C VAL A 525 23.61 5.61 6.65
N LEU A 526 23.16 6.55 7.48
CA LEU A 526 23.22 7.98 7.15
C LEU A 526 24.67 8.47 7.08
N GLN A 527 25.56 7.98 7.96
CA GLN A 527 26.99 8.28 7.90
C GLN A 527 27.60 7.73 6.61
N CYS A 528 27.31 6.47 6.26
CA CYS A 528 27.78 5.85 5.02
C CYS A 528 27.29 6.58 3.76
N MET A 529 26.03 6.99 3.75
CA MET A 529 25.46 7.81 2.67
C MET A 529 26.16 9.17 2.58
N GLN A 530 26.50 9.78 3.72
CA GLN A 530 27.16 11.08 3.75
C GLN A 530 28.61 10.98 3.24
N GLU A 531 29.38 9.99 3.69
CA GLU A 531 30.76 9.77 3.26
C GLU A 531 30.88 9.55 1.75
N GLN A 532 29.89 8.89 1.14
CA GLN A 532 29.85 8.62 -0.31
C GLN A 532 29.07 9.68 -1.11
N GLY A 533 28.53 10.71 -0.46
CA GLY A 533 27.76 11.78 -1.11
C GLY A 533 26.50 11.28 -1.80
N LEU A 534 25.75 10.34 -1.17
CA LEU A 534 24.58 9.71 -1.76
C LEU A 534 23.30 10.50 -1.43
N ASP A 535 22.47 10.73 -2.45
CA ASP A 535 21.13 11.33 -2.32
C ASP A 535 20.08 10.29 -1.91
N ALA A 536 20.19 9.07 -2.46
CA ALA A 536 19.30 7.94 -2.16
C ALA A 536 19.99 6.60 -2.45
N LEU A 537 19.34 5.50 -2.06
CA LEU A 537 19.79 4.15 -2.35
C LEU A 537 18.82 3.46 -3.29
N VAL A 538 19.30 2.45 -4.01
CA VAL A 538 18.52 1.62 -4.94
C VAL A 538 18.75 0.15 -4.61
N SER A 539 17.64 -0.62 -4.56
CA SER A 539 17.68 -2.08 -4.38
C SER A 539 16.46 -2.74 -5.03
N PRO A 540 16.45 -4.06 -5.26
CA PRO A 540 15.21 -4.77 -5.55
C PRO A 540 14.24 -4.64 -4.36
N THR A 541 12.93 -4.52 -4.63
CA THR A 541 11.91 -4.66 -3.58
C THR A 541 11.90 -6.09 -3.03
N ALA A 542 12.00 -7.05 -3.92
CA ALA A 542 12.16 -8.46 -3.64
C ALA A 542 12.95 -9.10 -4.80
N THR A 543 13.68 -10.15 -4.50
CA THR A 543 14.38 -10.94 -5.52
C THR A 543 13.58 -12.17 -5.93
N VAL A 544 12.66 -12.64 -5.08
CA VAL A 544 11.76 -13.77 -5.39
C VAL A 544 10.43 -13.24 -5.90
N PRO A 545 9.91 -13.74 -7.04
CA PRO A 545 8.57 -13.45 -7.52
C PRO A 545 7.47 -13.92 -6.54
N ALA A 546 6.22 -13.45 -6.75
CA ALA A 546 5.08 -13.87 -5.95
C ALA A 546 4.92 -15.41 -5.95
N PRO A 547 4.97 -16.10 -4.78
CA PRO A 547 4.86 -17.56 -4.71
C PRO A 547 3.43 -18.02 -4.96
N LYS A 548 3.26 -19.32 -5.22
CA LYS A 548 1.92 -19.95 -5.32
C LYS A 548 1.18 -19.89 -3.98
N LEU A 549 -0.14 -19.69 -4.01
CA LEU A 549 -1.01 -19.66 -2.81
C LEU A 549 -0.89 -20.92 -1.95
N ASN A 550 -0.79 -22.08 -2.60
CA ASN A 550 -0.64 -23.38 -1.93
C ASN A 550 0.84 -23.84 -1.83
N GLY A 551 1.78 -22.98 -2.23
CA GLY A 551 3.20 -23.31 -2.21
C GLY A 551 3.80 -23.18 -0.81
N PRO A 552 4.86 -23.94 -0.50
CA PRO A 552 5.64 -23.71 0.71
C PRO A 552 6.35 -22.36 0.66
N ARG A 553 6.65 -21.82 1.84
CA ARG A 553 7.40 -20.55 1.95
C ARG A 553 8.82 -20.73 1.40
N GLU A 554 9.34 -19.64 0.78
CA GLU A 554 10.76 -19.58 0.46
C GLU A 554 11.59 -19.55 1.76
N PRO A 555 12.74 -20.25 1.79
CA PRO A 555 13.65 -20.18 2.93
C PRO A 555 14.39 -18.84 2.97
N ASN A 556 14.88 -18.48 4.15
CA ASN A 556 15.90 -17.47 4.28
C ASN A 556 17.23 -18.02 3.73
N VAL A 557 17.85 -17.32 2.79
CA VAL A 557 19.10 -17.74 2.14
C VAL A 557 20.12 -16.61 2.26
N ASN A 558 21.19 -16.81 3.00
CA ASN A 558 22.28 -15.82 3.18
C ASN A 558 21.78 -14.40 3.52
N GLY A 559 20.80 -14.29 4.43
CA GLY A 559 20.18 -13.04 4.82
C GLY A 559 19.10 -12.51 3.84
N ARG A 560 18.87 -13.17 2.70
CA ARG A 560 17.72 -12.89 1.83
C ARG A 560 16.45 -13.44 2.50
N PRO A 561 15.47 -12.57 2.84
CA PRO A 561 14.24 -13.03 3.48
C PRO A 561 13.37 -13.84 2.49
N PRO A 562 12.38 -14.61 2.99
CA PRO A 562 11.45 -15.36 2.12
C PRO A 562 10.51 -14.45 1.28
N ILE A 563 10.51 -13.16 1.55
CA ILE A 563 9.69 -12.11 0.94
C ILE A 563 10.59 -10.93 0.53
N GLY A 564 10.04 -9.71 0.44
CA GLY A 564 10.83 -8.52 0.09
C GLY A 564 11.88 -8.09 1.14
N TRP A 565 12.84 -7.30 0.70
CA TRP A 565 13.87 -6.72 1.55
C TRP A 565 13.27 -5.68 2.51
N SER A 566 13.51 -5.86 3.79
CA SER A 566 12.79 -5.10 4.82
C SER A 566 13.67 -4.24 5.73
N LEU A 567 14.96 -4.53 5.81
CA LEU A 567 15.84 -3.99 6.86
C LEU A 567 15.73 -2.47 7.04
N LEU A 568 16.03 -1.69 6.00
CA LEU A 568 16.03 -0.23 6.11
C LEU A 568 14.61 0.32 6.32
N GLY A 569 13.60 -0.31 5.70
CA GLY A 569 12.21 0.01 5.96
C GLY A 569 11.85 -0.13 7.44
N GLN A 570 12.19 -1.23 8.07
CA GLN A 570 11.90 -1.47 9.50
C GLN A 570 12.66 -0.50 10.43
N GLN A 571 13.74 0.09 9.96
CA GLN A 571 14.49 1.12 10.70
C GLN A 571 14.01 2.55 10.43
N GLY A 572 12.83 2.70 9.81
CA GLY A 572 12.15 3.98 9.66
C GLY A 572 12.59 4.83 8.46
N PHE A 573 13.45 4.32 7.58
CA PHE A 573 13.78 5.01 6.32
C PHE A 573 12.57 5.05 5.39
N PRO A 574 12.29 6.18 4.72
CA PRO A 574 11.27 6.21 3.69
C PRO A 574 11.71 5.39 2.48
N VAL A 575 10.81 4.57 1.96
CA VAL A 575 11.07 3.72 0.79
C VAL A 575 9.89 3.76 -0.17
N MET A 576 10.20 3.96 -1.44
CA MET A 576 9.19 3.91 -2.52
C MET A 576 9.51 2.77 -3.47
N SER A 577 8.55 1.83 -3.58
CA SER A 577 8.58 0.78 -4.59
C SER A 577 7.85 1.22 -5.84
N VAL A 578 8.47 1.02 -6.99
CA VAL A 578 7.88 1.29 -8.32
C VAL A 578 8.05 0.09 -9.24
N PRO A 579 7.17 -0.08 -10.25
CA PRO A 579 7.32 -1.15 -11.25
C PRO A 579 8.66 -1.10 -11.99
N ALA A 580 9.39 -2.23 -12.02
CA ALA A 580 10.66 -2.36 -12.72
C ALA A 580 10.58 -3.22 -13.99
N GLY A 581 9.51 -4.00 -14.14
CA GLY A 581 9.32 -4.88 -15.29
C GLY A 581 8.57 -6.16 -14.93
N PHE A 582 8.72 -7.16 -15.78
CA PHE A 582 8.06 -8.46 -15.64
C PHE A 582 9.04 -9.59 -15.90
N THR A 583 8.89 -10.69 -15.18
CA THR A 583 9.58 -11.94 -15.48
C THR A 583 9.11 -12.53 -16.81
N THR A 584 9.91 -13.41 -17.39
CA THR A 584 9.56 -14.28 -18.52
C THR A 584 9.38 -15.71 -18.07
N VAL A 585 10.11 -16.09 -17.02
CA VAL A 585 10.03 -17.40 -16.37
C VAL A 585 10.07 -17.25 -14.85
N VAL A 586 9.67 -18.30 -14.15
CA VAL A 586 9.78 -18.40 -12.68
C VAL A 586 10.21 -19.78 -12.26
N TRP A 587 10.80 -19.85 -11.07
CA TRP A 587 11.06 -21.08 -10.35
C TRP A 587 10.15 -21.12 -9.13
N ASP A 588 9.27 -22.10 -9.07
CA ASP A 588 8.35 -22.27 -7.95
C ASP A 588 8.88 -23.29 -6.95
N ARG A 589 8.69 -23.03 -5.68
CA ARG A 589 9.02 -23.97 -4.62
C ARG A 589 7.85 -24.92 -4.40
N VAL A 590 8.15 -26.21 -4.37
CA VAL A 590 7.16 -27.28 -4.12
C VAL A 590 7.61 -28.15 -2.96
N ARG A 591 6.66 -28.84 -2.32
CA ARG A 591 6.96 -29.88 -1.32
C ARG A 591 7.52 -31.13 -1.99
N ASP A 592 8.49 -31.75 -1.34
CA ASP A 592 9.08 -33.01 -1.72
C ASP A 592 9.26 -33.86 -0.44
N GLY A 593 8.21 -34.55 -0.06
CA GLY A 593 8.11 -35.17 1.26
C GLY A 593 8.12 -34.13 2.38
N ALA A 594 9.08 -34.25 3.30
CA ALA A 594 9.30 -33.33 4.40
C ALA A 594 10.11 -32.08 3.97
N GLU A 595 10.76 -32.12 2.82
CA GLU A 595 11.61 -31.05 2.30
C GLU A 595 10.89 -30.21 1.24
N THR A 596 11.62 -29.25 0.69
CA THR A 596 11.15 -28.42 -0.42
C THR A 596 12.22 -28.30 -1.49
N ARG A 597 11.82 -28.25 -2.76
CA ARG A 597 12.73 -28.02 -3.89
C ARG A 597 12.17 -26.99 -4.85
N LEU A 598 13.05 -26.40 -5.67
CA LEU A 598 12.65 -25.53 -6.77
C LEU A 598 12.30 -26.37 -8.01
N VAL A 599 11.21 -25.99 -8.68
CA VAL A 599 10.76 -26.54 -9.96
C VAL A 599 10.65 -25.41 -10.97
N GLY A 600 11.18 -25.62 -12.15
CA GLY A 600 11.18 -24.61 -13.22
C GLY A 600 12.40 -24.80 -14.15
N PRO A 601 12.66 -23.84 -15.05
CA PRO A 601 11.89 -22.61 -15.23
C PRO A 601 10.52 -22.88 -15.88
N THR A 602 9.48 -22.18 -15.39
CA THR A 602 8.13 -22.21 -15.97
C THR A 602 7.80 -20.83 -16.55
N PRO A 603 7.26 -20.73 -17.79
CA PRO A 603 6.85 -19.43 -18.35
C PRO A 603 5.84 -18.73 -17.44
N ALA A 604 6.17 -17.51 -16.99
CA ALA A 604 5.27 -16.68 -16.19
C ALA A 604 5.64 -15.21 -16.29
N ARG A 605 4.63 -14.35 -16.46
CA ARG A 605 4.79 -12.90 -16.56
C ARG A 605 4.37 -12.25 -15.24
N LEU A 606 5.26 -12.22 -14.26
CA LEU A 606 5.02 -11.67 -12.93
C LEU A 606 5.71 -10.32 -12.74
N PRO A 607 5.06 -9.36 -12.07
CA PRO A 607 5.65 -8.06 -11.83
C PRO A 607 6.87 -8.13 -10.88
N VAL A 608 7.85 -7.28 -11.15
CA VAL A 608 9.02 -7.04 -10.32
C VAL A 608 9.10 -5.55 -9.99
N GLY A 609 9.48 -5.22 -8.75
CA GLY A 609 9.63 -3.85 -8.26
C GLY A 609 11.08 -3.48 -7.94
N VAL A 610 11.38 -2.19 -8.07
CA VAL A 610 12.60 -1.58 -7.60
C VAL A 610 12.28 -0.58 -6.48
N ASP A 611 13.07 -0.60 -5.40
CA ASP A 611 12.96 0.31 -4.27
C ASP A 611 13.94 1.47 -4.39
N PHE A 612 13.45 2.68 -4.17
CA PHE A 612 14.24 3.86 -3.88
C PHE A 612 14.14 4.17 -2.39
N ILE A 613 15.28 4.26 -1.71
CA ILE A 613 15.36 4.43 -0.26
C ILE A 613 15.97 5.81 0.03
N GLY A 614 15.25 6.65 0.75
CA GLY A 614 15.63 8.01 1.09
C GLY A 614 16.16 8.15 2.51
N ARG A 615 16.73 9.32 2.81
CA ARG A 615 17.00 9.74 4.20
C ARG A 615 15.65 9.98 4.91
N PRO A 616 15.56 9.84 6.23
CA PRO A 616 14.34 10.24 6.96
C PRO A 616 13.89 11.66 6.59
N PHE A 617 12.60 11.84 6.28
CA PHE A 617 11.97 13.04 5.73
C PHE A 617 12.46 13.43 4.32
N GLY A 618 13.07 12.49 3.60
CA GLY A 618 13.55 12.64 2.22
C GLY A 618 12.54 12.25 1.14
N GLU A 619 11.25 12.17 1.44
CA GLU A 619 10.20 11.85 0.46
C GLU A 619 10.23 12.74 -0.79
N PRO A 620 10.53 14.05 -0.71
CA PRO A 620 10.68 14.88 -1.91
C PRO A 620 11.70 14.34 -2.91
N MET A 621 12.83 13.81 -2.42
CA MET A 621 13.85 13.19 -3.26
C MET A 621 13.34 11.89 -3.88
N LEU A 622 12.64 11.06 -3.11
CA LEU A 622 12.03 9.83 -3.62
C LEU A 622 11.02 10.10 -4.73
N PHE A 623 10.16 11.11 -4.55
CA PHE A 623 9.20 11.51 -5.59
C PHE A 623 9.91 12.01 -6.85
N ARG A 624 11.00 12.76 -6.71
CA ARG A 624 11.81 13.21 -7.86
C ARG A 624 12.40 12.03 -8.62
N ILE A 625 13.03 11.08 -7.93
CA ILE A 625 13.65 9.90 -8.55
C ILE A 625 12.59 9.01 -9.21
N ALA A 626 11.56 8.63 -8.45
CA ALA A 626 10.53 7.71 -8.89
C ALA A 626 9.71 8.27 -10.08
N SER A 627 9.37 9.57 -10.08
CA SER A 627 8.60 10.18 -11.19
C SER A 627 9.42 10.27 -12.49
N ALA A 628 10.72 10.54 -12.41
CA ALA A 628 11.58 10.52 -13.59
C ALA A 628 11.71 9.10 -14.16
N TYR A 629 11.90 8.11 -13.29
CA TYR A 629 11.98 6.71 -13.66
C TYR A 629 10.66 6.20 -14.27
N GLU A 630 9.53 6.43 -13.59
CA GLU A 630 8.18 6.05 -14.07
C GLU A 630 7.88 6.64 -15.45
N ALA A 631 8.17 7.93 -15.64
CA ALA A 631 7.90 8.61 -16.90
C ALA A 631 8.72 8.07 -18.07
N ALA A 632 9.96 7.66 -17.82
CA ALA A 632 10.87 7.13 -18.84
C ALA A 632 10.56 5.68 -19.21
N THR A 633 10.23 4.84 -18.20
CA THR A 633 10.13 3.39 -18.38
C THR A 633 8.73 2.89 -18.64
N ARG A 634 7.71 3.51 -18.02
CA ARG A 634 6.29 3.14 -18.14
C ARG A 634 6.03 1.65 -17.93
N HIS A 635 6.67 1.05 -16.94
CA HIS A 635 6.56 -0.38 -16.63
C HIS A 635 5.20 -0.79 -16.06
N ARG A 636 4.37 0.18 -15.61
CA ARG A 636 2.99 -0.11 -15.22
C ARG A 636 2.22 -0.66 -16.43
N THR A 637 1.64 -1.84 -16.26
CA THR A 637 0.72 -2.49 -17.22
C THR A 637 -0.46 -3.04 -16.44
N PRO A 638 -1.72 -2.72 -16.79
CA PRO A 638 -2.88 -3.27 -16.10
C PRO A 638 -2.94 -4.79 -16.26
N PRO A 639 -3.48 -5.53 -15.28
CA PRO A 639 -3.63 -6.98 -15.36
C PRO A 639 -4.65 -7.35 -16.44
N ARG A 640 -4.32 -8.33 -17.30
CA ARG A 640 -5.09 -8.65 -18.51
C ARG A 640 -6.51 -9.14 -18.23
N GLY A 641 -6.72 -9.91 -17.17
CA GLY A 641 -8.02 -10.49 -16.81
C GLY A 641 -9.05 -9.49 -16.26
N PHE A 642 -8.66 -8.21 -16.04
CA PHE A 642 -9.45 -7.22 -15.31
C PHE A 642 -9.63 -5.92 -16.11
N GLY A 643 -9.90 -6.07 -17.41
CA GLY A 643 -10.02 -4.98 -18.38
C GLY A 643 -11.28 -4.11 -18.22
N THR A 644 -11.52 -3.27 -19.25
CA THR A 644 -12.72 -2.41 -19.33
C THR A 644 -13.98 -3.27 -19.41
N LEU A 645 -14.97 -2.94 -18.58
CA LEU A 645 -16.30 -3.55 -18.70
C LEU A 645 -17.03 -2.95 -19.89
N LYS A 646 -17.59 -3.81 -20.76
CA LYS A 646 -18.52 -3.38 -21.79
C LYS A 646 -19.88 -3.09 -21.12
N PHE A 647 -20.39 -1.89 -21.28
CA PHE A 647 -21.65 -1.41 -20.74
C PHE A 647 -22.70 -1.26 -21.83
#